data_1102d8802769e42b287389d5f80d5264
#
_entry.id   1102d8802769e42b287389d5f80d5264
#
_cell.length_a   1.000
_cell.length_b   1.000
_cell.length_c   1.000
_cell.angle_alpha   90.00
_cell.angle_beta   90.00
_cell.angle_gamma   90.00
#
_symmetry.space_group_name_H-M   'P 1'
#
loop_
_entity.id
_entity.type
_entity.pdbx_description
1 polymer ?
#
loop_
_entity_poly.entity_id
_entity_poly.type
_entity_poly.pdbx_seq_one_letter_code
_entity_poly.pdbx_strand_id
1 'polypeptide(L)'
;MALLLNFAGWFPRVPCPAVVLAAMWALTGSLLAQTLPNSFSATFPSAAPKPQVLKCDSIKHFVDNFNQSDTELYPQFISNGMAWEFLKDNIPLFDCPDKDITQIYYFRWWTYRKHIERTPDGFIITEFLPPVPWAGKYNSINCAAGHHFYEGRWLADPRYLDDYSVFWFRKGAEPRRYSFWAADSLWARYLVSGDDRVIKELLPDLIANYEAWEREHRDANGLFWQIADRDGMEVAIGGDGYRPTLNSYMYGDAIAIANIAKLAGQNDVAANFLSKAAEIKRLVQDKLWNPEDQFFEVLPRRQNARLVGVREELGYTPWYFNLPDSDKAAAWSQIVDTNGFCAPFGPTTAEQRNPGFRISYEGHECQWNGPSWPYATSVTLTALANVLDHDDQKTVSRNDYFDLLQTYARSQHLRLEDGRVVPWIDEDINPSNGDWIARTLLKQRGSEIPERGKDYNHSTYCDLVISGLVGLRPRADNIVEVNPLAPLKWDYFCLDQVRYHGRWLTILWDKTGEHYHKGKGLRVLADGMEIAASDSLARVTGALPPSQDGAATSSIKSAWEKYSGNPIMGGKYGTCFDISVLKEGDTYRMWVSWRPKQSVALVESKDGLHWSEPPKIVIGPRKETGWEDDINRPVVLKRRDGYHMWYTGQSEGHSSIGYATSPDGVQWKRISDTPVLSPTEPWEKVALMCPDVIWDAKAGIFRMWYSGGEQYEPDAIGYATSADGIHWIKHANNPVFKSDASAGWEKYKVTACQVVEDEGWYLMFYIGFHDVDHAQIGLARSKDGISNWQRNPANPIVHPDPDAWDHDACYKPYAIFDGQKWLLWYNGRHGSLEQIGVALHPGHDLGFPPTARDAKPSPRSR
;
A
#
# COMPACT_ATOMS: atom_id res chain seq x y z
N MET A 1 -22.53 50.70 31.99
CA MET A 1 -23.40 51.40 31.01
C MET A 1 -23.57 50.43 29.89
N ALA A 2 -24.41 49.47 30.02
CA ALA A 2 -25.82 49.27 29.69
C ALA A 2 -26.09 49.57 28.18
N LEU A 3 -26.38 48.50 27.47
CA LEU A 3 -27.63 48.36 26.70
C LEU A 3 -27.77 46.93 26.18
N LEU A 4 -28.76 46.26 26.77
CA LEU A 4 -29.48 45.10 26.35
C LEU A 4 -30.29 45.38 25.06
N LEU A 5 -30.50 44.43 24.21
CA LEU A 5 -31.76 44.21 23.51
C LEU A 5 -31.99 42.72 23.20
N ASN A 6 -33.04 42.22 23.87
CA ASN A 6 -33.71 40.96 23.66
C ASN A 6 -34.39 40.88 22.29
N PHE A 7 -34.46 39.69 21.72
CA PHE A 7 -35.66 39.21 21.05
C PHE A 7 -35.85 37.69 21.31
N ALA A 8 -36.95 37.42 22.04
CA ALA A 8 -37.53 36.11 22.27
C ALA A 8 -38.63 35.86 21.22
N GLY A 9 -38.84 34.60 20.90
CA GLY A 9 -40.01 34.22 20.13
C GLY A 9 -40.09 32.75 19.73
N TRP A 10 -40.71 31.94 20.57
CA TRP A 10 -41.67 30.89 20.36
C TRP A 10 -41.21 29.49 19.84
N PHE A 11 -41.23 28.55 20.78
CA PHE A 11 -41.49 27.13 20.61
C PHE A 11 -42.86 26.78 21.21
N PRO A 12 -43.62 25.82 20.66
CA PRO A 12 -44.62 25.09 21.44
C PRO A 12 -44.08 23.71 21.86
N ARG A 13 -44.21 23.46 23.16
CA ARG A 13 -44.03 22.16 23.80
C ARG A 13 -45.22 21.27 23.56
N VAL A 14 -45.03 19.97 23.33
CA VAL A 14 -46.00 18.90 23.56
C VAL A 14 -45.30 17.77 24.35
N PRO A 15 -46.00 17.15 25.33
CA PRO A 15 -45.37 16.42 26.42
C PRO A 15 -45.21 14.94 26.18
N CYS A 16 -44.25 14.36 26.90
CA CYS A 16 -44.05 12.95 27.11
C CYS A 16 -45.13 12.29 27.96
N PRO A 17 -45.47 11.02 27.79
CA PRO A 17 -45.73 10.19 28.95
C PRO A 17 -44.83 8.95 29.02
N ALA A 18 -44.12 8.82 30.13
CA ALA A 18 -43.60 7.58 30.62
C ALA A 18 -44.73 6.78 31.26
N VAL A 19 -44.80 5.48 30.98
CA VAL A 19 -45.28 4.43 31.91
C VAL A 19 -44.89 3.06 31.39
N VAL A 20 -43.98 2.38 32.08
CA VAL A 20 -43.96 1.00 32.58
C VAL A 20 -44.49 -0.14 31.68
N LEU A 21 -43.60 -1.08 31.37
CA LEU A 21 -43.86 -2.51 31.45
C LEU A 21 -42.55 -3.29 31.57
N ALA A 22 -42.19 -3.63 32.82
CA ALA A 22 -41.33 -4.73 33.13
C ALA A 22 -42.22 -5.95 33.30
N ALA A 23 -41.95 -7.04 32.62
CA ALA A 23 -41.96 -8.42 33.10
C ALA A 23 -42.12 -9.42 31.94
N MET A 24 -41.38 -10.53 32.10
CA MET A 24 -41.54 -11.82 31.39
C MET A 24 -40.89 -11.96 30.00
N TRP A 25 -39.67 -12.40 30.04
CA TRP A 25 -39.20 -13.55 29.23
C TRP A 25 -38.04 -14.21 29.95
N ALA A 26 -38.34 -15.13 30.84
CA ALA A 26 -37.47 -16.22 31.20
C ALA A 26 -38.21 -17.48 30.75
N LEU A 27 -37.59 -18.22 29.89
CA LEU A 27 -37.63 -19.66 29.73
C LEU A 27 -37.55 -20.06 28.23
N THR A 28 -36.64 -20.95 28.04
CA THR A 28 -36.26 -21.80 26.91
C THR A 28 -35.10 -21.31 26.09
N GLY A 29 -33.91 -21.58 26.68
CA GLY A 29 -32.74 -21.78 25.94
C GLY A 29 -32.78 -23.12 25.23
N SER A 30 -32.19 -23.23 24.14
CA SER A 30 -31.43 -24.41 23.71
C SER A 30 -30.66 -24.07 22.44
N LEU A 31 -29.39 -24.05 22.57
CA LEU A 31 -28.37 -24.52 21.62
C LEU A 31 -28.81 -24.61 20.15
N LEU A 32 -28.31 -23.73 19.36
CA LEU A 32 -27.75 -24.08 18.06
C LEU A 32 -26.53 -23.15 17.84
N ALA A 33 -25.40 -23.56 18.42
CA ALA A 33 -24.11 -23.15 17.94
C ALA A 33 -23.95 -23.77 16.55
N GLN A 34 -24.29 -23.03 15.51
CA GLN A 34 -23.87 -23.38 14.16
C GLN A 34 -22.38 -23.06 14.05
N THR A 35 -21.59 -24.09 14.12
CA THR A 35 -20.21 -24.13 13.69
C THR A 35 -20.14 -23.64 12.24
N LEU A 36 -19.58 -22.48 12.05
CA LEU A 36 -19.09 -22.05 10.75
C LEU A 36 -18.01 -23.05 10.29
N PRO A 37 -18.03 -23.56 9.07
CA PRO A 37 -16.99 -24.45 8.60
C PRO A 37 -15.69 -23.67 8.44
N ASN A 38 -14.71 -23.97 9.28
CA ASN A 38 -13.31 -23.69 9.06
C ASN A 38 -12.83 -24.52 7.87
N SER A 39 -12.78 -23.93 6.69
CA SER A 39 -11.88 -24.32 5.62
C SER A 39 -11.87 -23.28 4.50
N PHE A 40 -11.20 -22.16 4.70
CA PHE A 40 -10.58 -21.47 3.59
C PHE A 40 -9.18 -22.07 3.37
N SER A 41 -9.12 -23.23 2.76
CA SER A 41 -7.94 -23.70 2.08
C SER A 41 -7.92 -22.99 0.71
N ALA A 42 -7.38 -21.79 0.68
CA ALA A 42 -6.91 -21.19 -0.55
C ALA A 42 -5.65 -21.96 -0.96
N THR A 43 -5.79 -23.00 -1.76
CA THR A 43 -4.67 -23.54 -2.53
C THR A 43 -4.31 -22.50 -3.58
N PHE A 44 -3.34 -21.64 -3.23
CA PHE A 44 -2.66 -20.80 -4.20
C PHE A 44 -1.99 -21.71 -5.23
N PRO A 45 -2.11 -21.43 -6.56
CA PRO A 45 -1.25 -22.08 -7.52
C PRO A 45 0.18 -21.69 -7.17
N SER A 46 1.04 -22.69 -7.02
CA SER A 46 2.46 -22.59 -6.69
C SER A 46 3.14 -21.54 -7.56
N ALA A 47 3.35 -20.34 -7.00
CA ALA A 47 4.46 -19.51 -7.39
C ALA A 47 5.72 -20.36 -7.27
N ALA A 48 6.72 -20.15 -8.13
CA ALA A 48 8.00 -20.81 -7.97
C ALA A 48 8.39 -20.76 -6.49
N PRO A 49 8.76 -21.90 -5.87
CA PRO A 49 8.93 -21.95 -4.44
C PRO A 49 9.91 -20.86 -4.02
N LYS A 50 9.51 -20.00 -3.07
CA LYS A 50 10.39 -18.99 -2.48
C LYS A 50 11.68 -19.72 -2.07
N PRO A 51 12.87 -19.27 -2.50
CA PRO A 51 14.10 -19.85 -2.01
C PRO A 51 14.08 -19.75 -0.48
N GLN A 52 14.19 -20.85 0.22
CA GLN A 52 14.10 -20.89 1.69
C GLN A 52 15.39 -21.44 2.28
N VAL A 53 16.00 -20.67 3.15
CA VAL A 53 17.03 -21.12 4.10
C VAL A 53 16.40 -21.35 5.47
N LEU A 54 15.60 -20.42 5.94
CA LEU A 54 14.83 -20.53 7.18
C LEU A 54 13.43 -21.09 6.91
N LYS A 55 13.01 -22.06 7.73
CA LYS A 55 11.64 -22.60 7.65
C LYS A 55 10.67 -21.63 8.31
N CYS A 56 9.64 -21.21 7.59
CA CYS A 56 8.63 -20.30 8.10
C CYS A 56 7.98 -20.83 9.40
N ASP A 57 7.64 -22.11 9.45
CA ASP A 57 7.01 -22.72 10.63
C ASP A 57 7.88 -22.66 11.90
N SER A 58 9.21 -22.47 11.77
CA SER A 58 10.10 -22.39 12.94
C SER A 58 9.82 -21.15 13.81
N ILE A 59 9.21 -20.11 13.25
CA ILE A 59 8.88 -18.89 13.99
C ILE A 59 7.45 -18.83 14.52
N LYS A 60 6.60 -19.79 14.13
CA LYS A 60 5.18 -19.81 14.51
C LYS A 60 4.98 -19.77 16.03
N HIS A 61 5.86 -20.43 16.77
CA HIS A 61 5.81 -20.44 18.23
C HIS A 61 5.91 -19.05 18.88
N PHE A 62 6.63 -18.09 18.26
CA PHE A 62 6.65 -16.71 18.73
C PHE A 62 5.26 -16.09 18.60
N VAL A 63 4.62 -16.23 17.45
CA VAL A 63 3.28 -15.68 17.19
C VAL A 63 2.25 -16.29 18.13
N ASP A 64 2.30 -17.62 18.32
CA ASP A 64 1.40 -18.34 19.22
C ASP A 64 1.56 -17.83 20.67
N ASN A 65 2.79 -17.62 21.13
CA ASN A 65 3.09 -17.08 22.47
C ASN A 65 2.61 -15.63 22.64
N PHE A 66 2.81 -14.78 21.64
CA PHE A 66 2.33 -13.40 21.69
C PHE A 66 0.80 -13.36 21.73
N ASN A 67 0.13 -14.14 20.89
CA ASN A 67 -1.33 -14.27 20.88
C ASN A 67 -1.88 -14.75 22.23
N GLN A 68 -1.21 -15.71 22.90
CA GLN A 68 -1.63 -16.21 24.21
C GLN A 68 -1.48 -15.17 25.33
N SER A 69 -0.51 -14.27 25.21
CA SER A 69 -0.26 -13.23 26.24
C SER A 69 -1.08 -11.96 26.02
N ASP A 70 -1.75 -11.84 24.87
CA ASP A 70 -2.50 -10.65 24.48
C ASP A 70 -4.02 -10.85 24.59
N THR A 71 -4.72 -9.82 25.05
CA THR A 71 -6.18 -9.83 25.24
C THR A 71 -6.93 -9.15 24.09
N GLU A 72 -6.24 -8.67 23.05
CA GLU A 72 -6.81 -7.82 21.99
C GLU A 72 -7.66 -6.67 22.58
N LEU A 73 -7.10 -5.96 23.55
CA LEU A 73 -7.79 -4.89 24.28
C LEU A 73 -8.44 -3.85 23.35
N TYR A 74 -7.84 -3.60 22.21
CA TYR A 74 -8.33 -2.67 21.19
C TYR A 74 -8.65 -3.38 19.89
N PRO A 75 -9.70 -2.93 19.14
CA PRO A 75 -10.01 -3.49 17.82
C PRO A 75 -8.83 -3.38 16.86
N GLN A 76 -8.66 -4.35 15.97
CA GLN A 76 -7.59 -4.42 14.98
C GLN A 76 -8.17 -4.95 13.67
N PHE A 77 -7.76 -4.37 12.54
CA PHE A 77 -8.15 -4.90 11.22
C PHE A 77 -7.58 -6.31 10.98
N ILE A 78 -6.31 -6.53 11.33
CA ILE A 78 -5.68 -7.86 11.29
C ILE A 78 -5.63 -8.40 12.72
N SER A 79 -6.57 -9.24 13.11
CA SER A 79 -6.69 -9.79 14.46
C SER A 79 -5.55 -10.76 14.84
N ASN A 80 -5.42 -11.09 16.13
CA ASN A 80 -4.47 -12.11 16.59
C ASN A 80 -4.71 -13.47 15.91
N GLY A 81 -5.96 -13.83 15.63
CA GLY A 81 -6.29 -15.04 14.89
C GLY A 81 -5.76 -15.06 13.45
N MET A 82 -5.53 -13.90 12.86
CA MET A 82 -4.99 -13.73 11.50
C MET A 82 -3.47 -13.44 11.50
N ALA A 83 -2.85 -13.24 12.66
CA ALA A 83 -1.47 -12.79 12.77
C ALA A 83 -0.49 -13.73 12.06
N TRP A 84 -0.65 -15.04 12.22
CA TRP A 84 0.23 -16.01 11.57
C TRP A 84 0.13 -15.96 10.05
N GLU A 85 -1.08 -15.94 9.51
CA GLU A 85 -1.30 -15.88 8.06
C GLU A 85 -0.73 -14.61 7.44
N PHE A 86 -0.86 -13.47 8.13
CA PHE A 86 -0.24 -12.22 7.71
C PHE A 86 1.28 -12.28 7.75
N LEU A 87 1.87 -12.68 8.88
CA LEU A 87 3.31 -12.61 9.09
C LEU A 87 4.09 -13.57 8.19
N LYS A 88 3.64 -14.82 8.05
CA LYS A 88 4.34 -15.83 7.23
C LYS A 88 4.52 -15.41 5.76
N ASP A 89 3.62 -14.56 5.25
CA ASP A 89 3.62 -14.15 3.84
C ASP A 89 4.26 -12.76 3.61
N ASN A 90 4.34 -11.93 4.66
CA ASN A 90 4.68 -10.52 4.50
C ASN A 90 6.01 -10.08 5.09
N ILE A 91 6.59 -10.79 6.05
CA ILE A 91 7.81 -10.33 6.73
C ILE A 91 9.06 -11.10 6.33
N PRO A 92 10.25 -10.48 6.34
CA PRO A 92 11.51 -11.20 6.28
C PRO A 92 11.70 -12.08 7.53
N LEU A 93 12.26 -13.27 7.33
CA LEU A 93 12.61 -14.18 8.43
C LEU A 93 14.02 -13.86 8.93
N PHE A 94 14.20 -13.92 10.24
CA PHE A 94 15.49 -13.64 10.88
C PHE A 94 15.84 -14.67 11.95
N ASP A 95 17.13 -15.07 11.97
CA ASP A 95 17.70 -15.97 12.96
C ASP A 95 19.11 -15.52 13.37
N CYS A 96 19.41 -15.54 14.66
CA CYS A 96 20.72 -15.22 15.21
C CYS A 96 20.92 -15.89 16.58
N PRO A 97 22.16 -15.90 17.14
CA PRO A 97 22.44 -16.48 18.45
C PRO A 97 21.79 -15.75 19.62
N ASP A 98 21.42 -14.48 19.47
CA ASP A 98 20.81 -13.67 20.51
C ASP A 98 19.30 -13.83 20.53
N LYS A 99 18.80 -14.44 21.61
CA LYS A 99 17.37 -14.76 21.73
C LYS A 99 16.50 -13.54 22.00
N ASP A 100 17.01 -12.53 22.69
CA ASP A 100 16.25 -11.31 22.98
C ASP A 100 16.04 -10.52 21.68
N ILE A 101 17.09 -10.40 20.86
CA ILE A 101 17.00 -9.75 19.55
C ILE A 101 16.01 -10.48 18.64
N THR A 102 16.09 -11.82 18.57
CA THR A 102 15.19 -12.62 17.72
C THR A 102 13.75 -12.52 18.19
N GLN A 103 13.48 -12.60 19.50
CA GLN A 103 12.14 -12.51 20.05
C GLN A 103 11.52 -11.13 19.78
N ILE A 104 12.27 -10.05 20.04
CA ILE A 104 11.76 -8.68 19.82
C ILE A 104 11.60 -8.38 18.33
N TYR A 105 12.44 -8.92 17.44
CA TYR A 105 12.25 -8.79 16.00
C TYR A 105 10.86 -9.28 15.57
N TYR A 106 10.45 -10.50 16.01
CA TYR A 106 9.13 -11.03 15.68
C TYR A 106 8.01 -10.35 16.46
N PHE A 107 8.26 -9.93 17.70
CA PHE A 107 7.30 -9.15 18.47
C PHE A 107 6.97 -7.82 17.78
N ARG A 108 7.98 -7.10 17.27
CA ARG A 108 7.77 -5.82 16.59
C ARG A 108 7.00 -5.98 15.26
N TRP A 109 7.22 -7.03 14.49
CA TRP A 109 6.37 -7.35 13.36
C TRP A 109 4.95 -7.71 13.80
N TRP A 110 4.82 -8.44 14.90
CA TRP A 110 3.52 -8.81 15.44
C TRP A 110 2.74 -7.59 15.94
N THR A 111 3.37 -6.58 16.57
CA THR A 111 2.72 -5.33 16.95
C THR A 111 2.45 -4.44 15.73
N TYR A 112 3.40 -4.29 14.80
CA TYR A 112 3.25 -3.46 13.61
C TYR A 112 1.97 -3.82 12.81
N ARG A 113 1.67 -5.12 12.62
CA ARG A 113 0.46 -5.55 11.92
C ARG A 113 -0.84 -5.06 12.57
N LYS A 114 -0.86 -4.84 13.90
CA LYS A 114 -2.04 -4.35 14.62
C LYS A 114 -2.42 -2.93 14.23
N HIS A 115 -1.45 -2.16 13.79
CA HIS A 115 -1.59 -0.76 13.42
C HIS A 115 -1.95 -0.56 11.94
N ILE A 116 -1.98 -1.63 11.14
CA ILE A 116 -2.46 -1.58 9.78
C ILE A 116 -3.99 -1.54 9.82
N GLU A 117 -4.57 -0.43 9.35
CA GLU A 117 -6.01 -0.23 9.30
C GLU A 117 -6.49 -0.09 7.86
N ARG A 118 -7.64 -0.70 7.56
CA ARG A 118 -8.31 -0.54 6.27
C ARG A 118 -9.38 0.54 6.38
N THR A 119 -9.23 1.60 5.62
CA THR A 119 -10.16 2.73 5.58
C THR A 119 -10.81 2.86 4.21
N PRO A 120 -11.85 3.70 4.05
CA PRO A 120 -12.38 4.05 2.73
C PRO A 120 -11.35 4.71 1.78
N ASP A 121 -10.26 5.27 2.33
CA ASP A 121 -9.19 5.93 1.57
C ASP A 121 -7.96 5.04 1.34
N GLY A 122 -8.08 3.74 1.58
CA GLY A 122 -6.98 2.77 1.47
C GLY A 122 -6.41 2.35 2.82
N PHE A 123 -5.29 1.67 2.80
CA PHE A 123 -4.58 1.29 4.02
C PHE A 123 -3.86 2.48 4.65
N ILE A 124 -3.93 2.56 5.97
CA ILE A 124 -3.14 3.49 6.77
C ILE A 124 -2.44 2.74 7.91
N ILE A 125 -1.49 3.42 8.53
CA ILE A 125 -0.80 2.88 9.70
C ILE A 125 -0.98 3.89 10.84
N THR A 126 -1.48 3.41 11.98
CA THR A 126 -1.71 4.25 13.16
C THR A 126 -0.54 4.20 14.12
N GLU A 127 -0.42 5.21 14.95
CA GLU A 127 0.54 5.29 16.05
C GLU A 127 -0.01 4.63 17.32
N PHE A 128 -1.26 4.95 17.67
CA PHE A 128 -1.99 4.33 18.78
C PHE A 128 -3.06 3.38 18.28
N LEU A 129 -3.31 2.29 19.00
CA LEU A 129 -4.44 1.41 18.75
C LEU A 129 -5.78 2.07 19.15
N PRO A 130 -5.94 2.63 20.37
CA PRO A 130 -7.15 3.37 20.72
C PRO A 130 -7.18 4.73 20.03
N PRO A 131 -8.36 5.25 19.68
CA PRO A 131 -8.50 6.63 19.23
C PRO A 131 -8.01 7.62 20.29
N VAL A 132 -7.24 8.62 19.88
CA VAL A 132 -6.74 9.68 20.75
C VAL A 132 -7.18 11.06 20.22
N PRO A 133 -7.49 12.02 21.14
CA PRO A 133 -8.11 13.29 20.73
C PRO A 133 -7.18 14.23 19.95
N TRP A 134 -5.89 14.00 19.98
CA TRP A 134 -4.90 14.76 19.20
C TRP A 134 -4.56 14.15 17.84
N ALA A 135 -5.11 12.99 17.50
CA ALA A 135 -4.95 12.39 16.19
C ALA A 135 -5.81 13.11 15.12
N GLY A 136 -5.41 12.95 13.87
CA GLY A 136 -6.14 13.40 12.70
C GLY A 136 -7.15 12.36 12.17
N LYS A 137 -7.44 12.45 10.89
CA LYS A 137 -8.36 11.54 10.18
C LYS A 137 -7.97 10.09 10.40
N TYR A 138 -8.92 9.23 10.77
CA TYR A 138 -8.72 7.79 11.04
C TYR A 138 -7.68 7.48 12.12
N ASN A 139 -7.54 8.32 13.12
CA ASN A 139 -6.55 8.18 14.19
C ASN A 139 -5.10 8.29 13.70
N SER A 140 -4.84 8.97 12.58
CA SER A 140 -3.49 9.14 12.03
C SER A 140 -2.73 10.27 12.72
N ILE A 141 -1.42 10.06 12.95
CA ILE A 141 -0.48 11.05 13.51
C ILE A 141 0.80 10.99 12.68
N ASN A 142 1.21 12.13 12.11
CA ASN A 142 2.37 12.15 11.22
C ASN A 142 3.72 12.12 11.95
N CYS A 143 3.75 12.36 13.25
CA CYS A 143 4.99 12.35 14.03
C CYS A 143 5.76 11.03 13.88
N ALA A 144 5.05 9.91 13.98
CA ALA A 144 5.63 8.57 13.85
C ALA A 144 5.69 8.03 12.41
N ALA A 145 5.10 8.74 11.43
CA ALA A 145 4.93 8.22 10.08
C ALA A 145 6.25 7.82 9.39
N GLY A 146 7.33 8.57 9.63
CA GLY A 146 8.65 8.20 9.13
C GLY A 146 9.11 6.83 9.60
N HIS A 147 8.89 6.52 10.87
CA HIS A 147 9.18 5.18 11.43
C HIS A 147 8.29 4.10 10.80
N HIS A 148 7.00 4.41 10.56
CA HIS A 148 6.09 3.47 9.89
C HIS A 148 6.59 3.09 8.49
N PHE A 149 7.12 4.06 7.74
CA PHE A 149 7.69 3.81 6.41
C PHE A 149 8.98 2.99 6.50
N TYR A 150 9.89 3.33 7.39
CA TYR A 150 11.17 2.62 7.53
C TYR A 150 10.98 1.18 8.02
N GLU A 151 10.08 0.94 8.96
CA GLU A 151 9.74 -0.42 9.38
C GLU A 151 9.00 -1.18 8.28
N GLY A 152 7.92 -0.57 7.75
CA GLY A 152 7.02 -1.20 6.78
C GLY A 152 7.61 -1.41 5.39
N ARG A 153 8.72 -0.73 5.00
CA ARG A 153 9.35 -0.89 3.68
C ARG A 153 9.79 -2.31 3.37
N TRP A 154 9.94 -3.14 4.39
CA TRP A 154 10.33 -4.54 4.28
C TRP A 154 9.15 -5.52 4.17
N LEU A 155 7.91 -5.05 4.26
CA LEU A 155 6.74 -5.87 3.98
C LEU A 155 6.73 -6.32 2.52
N ALA A 156 6.40 -7.58 2.28
CA ALA A 156 6.34 -8.14 0.94
C ALA A 156 5.21 -7.54 0.09
N ASP A 157 4.07 -7.18 0.72
CA ASP A 157 2.95 -6.49 0.06
C ASP A 157 3.15 -4.97 0.08
N PRO A 158 3.42 -4.35 -1.08
CA PRO A 158 3.69 -2.92 -1.17
C PRO A 158 2.46 -2.03 -0.90
N ARG A 159 1.23 -2.56 -1.01
CA ARG A 159 -0.02 -1.80 -0.93
C ARG A 159 -0.16 -1.03 0.38
N TYR A 160 0.31 -1.60 1.49
CA TYR A 160 0.19 -0.94 2.79
C TYR A 160 0.87 0.43 2.82
N LEU A 161 2.06 0.54 2.26
CA LEU A 161 2.79 1.81 2.20
C LEU A 161 2.43 2.66 0.97
N ASP A 162 1.99 2.06 -0.14
CA ASP A 162 1.52 2.80 -1.31
C ASP A 162 0.27 3.60 -0.98
N ASP A 163 -0.76 2.96 -0.41
CA ASP A 163 -1.98 3.62 0.04
C ASP A 163 -1.68 4.67 1.11
N TYR A 164 -0.80 4.33 2.08
CA TYR A 164 -0.40 5.24 3.14
C TYR A 164 0.35 6.48 2.62
N SER A 165 1.16 6.33 1.56
CA SER A 165 1.80 7.45 0.87
C SER A 165 0.77 8.40 0.26
N VAL A 166 -0.21 7.87 -0.46
CA VAL A 166 -1.29 8.66 -1.07
C VAL A 166 -2.18 9.31 -0.01
N PHE A 167 -2.45 8.61 1.10
CA PHE A 167 -3.27 9.12 2.20
C PHE A 167 -2.74 10.45 2.75
N TRP A 168 -1.44 10.55 3.01
CA TRP A 168 -0.84 11.75 3.60
C TRP A 168 -1.02 13.01 2.76
N PHE A 169 -1.02 12.90 1.44
CA PHE A 169 -0.99 14.07 0.56
C PHE A 169 -2.31 14.35 -0.17
N ARG A 170 -3.17 13.32 -0.37
CA ARG A 170 -4.35 13.44 -1.23
C ARG A 170 -5.68 13.03 -0.60
N LYS A 171 -5.66 12.47 0.61
CA LYS A 171 -6.89 11.93 1.23
C LYS A 171 -7.29 12.67 2.52
N GLY A 172 -6.80 13.89 2.70
CA GLY A 172 -7.19 14.77 3.81
C GLY A 172 -6.50 14.50 5.14
N ALA A 173 -5.33 13.89 5.12
CA ALA A 173 -4.43 13.80 6.25
C ALA A 173 -3.70 15.14 6.50
N GLU A 174 -3.03 15.26 7.65
CA GLU A 174 -2.34 16.47 8.09
C GLU A 174 -0.81 16.26 8.14
N PRO A 175 -0.07 16.26 7.01
CA PRO A 175 1.34 15.87 6.95
C PRO A 175 2.29 16.88 7.63
N ARG A 176 1.80 18.05 8.08
CA ARG A 176 2.57 19.11 8.76
C ARG A 176 2.08 19.45 10.17
N ARG A 177 1.23 18.60 10.73
CA ARG A 177 0.74 18.82 12.10
C ARG A 177 1.87 18.68 13.13
N TYR A 178 2.78 17.74 12.89
CA TYR A 178 4.06 17.55 13.59
C TYR A 178 5.20 17.54 12.58
N SER A 179 6.44 17.65 13.03
CA SER A 179 7.61 17.46 12.18
C SER A 179 7.65 16.03 11.60
N PHE A 180 7.94 15.92 10.30
CA PHE A 180 7.91 14.65 9.58
C PHE A 180 8.83 14.71 8.34
N TRP A 181 9.71 13.73 8.16
CA TRP A 181 10.58 13.58 6.99
C TRP A 181 9.88 12.84 5.85
N ALA A 182 8.90 13.53 5.29
CA ALA A 182 7.89 12.93 4.43
C ALA A 182 8.46 12.41 3.09
N ALA A 183 9.24 13.22 2.39
CA ALA A 183 9.80 12.82 1.09
C ALA A 183 10.89 11.73 1.24
N ASP A 184 11.72 11.85 2.28
CA ASP A 184 12.72 10.83 2.60
C ASP A 184 12.10 9.47 2.92
N SER A 185 10.98 9.47 3.64
CA SER A 185 10.22 8.24 3.96
C SER A 185 9.72 7.52 2.71
N LEU A 186 9.17 8.25 1.75
CA LEU A 186 8.74 7.68 0.48
C LEU A 186 9.92 7.21 -0.37
N TRP A 187 11.02 7.97 -0.35
CA TRP A 187 12.26 7.57 -0.99
C TRP A 187 12.81 6.28 -0.39
N ALA A 188 12.83 6.15 0.94
CA ALA A 188 13.27 4.94 1.63
C ALA A 188 12.46 3.69 1.23
N ARG A 189 11.15 3.83 1.02
CA ARG A 189 10.30 2.76 0.48
C ARG A 189 10.70 2.39 -0.94
N TYR A 190 10.95 3.37 -1.81
CA TYR A 190 11.41 3.13 -3.18
C TYR A 190 12.74 2.37 -3.22
N LEU A 191 13.69 2.74 -2.37
CA LEU A 191 15.00 2.07 -2.30
C LEU A 191 14.92 0.57 -2.01
N VAL A 192 13.84 0.09 -1.39
CA VAL A 192 13.60 -1.35 -1.15
C VAL A 192 12.78 -1.98 -2.25
N SER A 193 11.72 -1.32 -2.71
CA SER A 193 10.81 -1.90 -3.69
C SER A 193 11.35 -1.87 -5.12
N GLY A 194 12.13 -0.84 -5.49
CA GLY A 194 12.49 -0.51 -6.86
C GLY A 194 11.34 0.04 -7.71
N ASP A 195 10.14 0.21 -7.13
CA ASP A 195 8.96 0.73 -7.83
C ASP A 195 8.84 2.24 -7.65
N ASP A 196 9.07 2.99 -8.71
CA ASP A 196 9.13 4.44 -8.72
C ASP A 196 7.80 5.14 -9.05
N ARG A 197 6.74 4.39 -9.33
CA ARG A 197 5.46 4.93 -9.78
C ARG A 197 4.85 5.90 -8.76
N VAL A 198 4.65 5.45 -7.52
CA VAL A 198 4.01 6.27 -6.47
C VAL A 198 4.82 7.51 -6.14
N ILE A 199 6.15 7.39 -6.04
CA ILE A 199 7.00 8.54 -5.69
C ILE A 199 7.07 9.59 -6.82
N LYS A 200 7.06 9.16 -8.09
CA LYS A 200 6.98 10.07 -9.24
C LYS A 200 5.64 10.78 -9.30
N GLU A 201 4.56 10.04 -9.07
CA GLU A 201 3.19 10.58 -9.03
C GLU A 201 3.01 11.62 -7.94
N LEU A 202 3.57 11.38 -6.74
CA LEU A 202 3.49 12.29 -5.60
C LEU A 202 4.55 13.39 -5.59
N LEU A 203 5.46 13.45 -6.55
CA LEU A 203 6.51 14.49 -6.60
C LEU A 203 5.96 15.92 -6.50
N PRO A 204 4.89 16.33 -7.22
CA PRO A 204 4.32 17.68 -7.07
C PRO A 204 3.80 17.94 -5.64
N ASP A 205 3.20 16.93 -4.99
CA ASP A 205 2.68 17.04 -3.62
C ASP A 205 3.82 17.18 -2.60
N LEU A 206 4.91 16.44 -2.79
CA LEU A 206 6.11 16.51 -1.94
C LEU A 206 6.77 17.89 -2.05
N ILE A 207 6.89 18.44 -3.26
CA ILE A 207 7.38 19.80 -3.49
C ILE A 207 6.49 20.82 -2.78
N ALA A 208 5.17 20.71 -2.96
CA ALA A 208 4.21 21.63 -2.32
C ALA A 208 4.25 21.55 -0.80
N ASN A 209 4.41 20.33 -0.23
CA ASN A 209 4.59 20.12 1.21
C ASN A 209 5.88 20.77 1.72
N TYR A 210 6.99 20.59 1.02
CA TYR A 210 8.27 21.21 1.35
C TYR A 210 8.21 22.74 1.33
N GLU A 211 7.65 23.32 0.27
CA GLU A 211 7.48 24.77 0.13
C GLU A 211 6.52 25.35 1.19
N ALA A 212 5.55 24.56 1.66
CA ALA A 212 4.70 24.98 2.76
C ALA A 212 5.50 25.10 4.07
N TRP A 213 6.39 24.14 4.36
CA TRP A 213 7.32 24.27 5.48
C TRP A 213 8.22 25.49 5.35
N GLU A 214 8.74 25.80 4.16
CA GLU A 214 9.52 27.02 3.93
C GLU A 214 8.73 28.29 4.26
N ARG A 215 7.49 28.40 3.79
CA ARG A 215 6.64 29.57 4.04
C ARG A 215 6.26 29.77 5.50
N GLU A 216 6.02 28.67 6.21
CA GLU A 216 5.44 28.69 7.56
C GLU A 216 6.49 28.66 8.66
N HIS A 217 7.62 27.99 8.44
CA HIS A 217 8.61 27.70 9.47
C HIS A 217 10.05 28.13 9.16
N ARG A 218 10.35 28.70 7.99
CA ARG A 218 11.71 29.16 7.67
C ARG A 218 11.85 30.67 7.89
N ASP A 219 12.81 31.03 8.73
CA ASP A 219 13.12 32.44 9.00
C ASP A 219 14.22 32.99 8.08
N ALA A 220 14.40 34.34 8.11
CA ALA A 220 15.38 35.04 7.29
C ALA A 220 16.84 34.59 7.52
N ASN A 221 17.14 33.92 8.64
CA ASN A 221 18.44 33.31 8.90
C ASN A 221 18.68 31.98 8.14
N GLY A 222 17.64 31.51 7.41
CA GLY A 222 17.67 30.30 6.59
C GLY A 222 17.37 29.00 7.31
N LEU A 223 17.25 29.00 8.66
CA LEU A 223 16.90 27.82 9.44
C LEU A 223 15.38 27.69 9.61
N PHE A 224 14.95 26.45 9.78
CA PHE A 224 13.58 26.08 10.15
C PHE A 224 13.41 26.04 11.65
N TRP A 225 12.32 26.60 12.15
CA TRP A 225 11.99 26.61 13.56
C TRP A 225 10.81 25.70 13.89
N GLN A 226 10.78 25.16 15.11
CA GLN A 226 9.67 24.38 15.62
C GLN A 226 9.54 24.56 17.13
N ILE A 227 8.33 24.36 17.65
CA ILE A 227 8.10 24.20 19.09
C ILE A 227 8.30 22.73 19.49
N ALA A 228 8.77 22.52 20.72
CA ALA A 228 9.07 21.19 21.21
C ALA A 228 7.87 20.23 21.12
N ASP A 229 6.66 20.71 21.50
CA ASP A 229 5.40 19.95 21.40
C ASP A 229 5.08 19.48 19.95
N ARG A 230 5.35 20.30 18.93
CA ARG A 230 5.08 19.94 17.53
C ARG A 230 6.22 19.17 16.87
N ASP A 231 7.31 19.04 17.56
CA ASP A 231 8.39 18.11 17.23
C ASP A 231 8.16 16.72 17.87
N GLY A 232 7.08 16.60 18.67
CA GLY A 232 6.74 15.41 19.44
C GLY A 232 7.66 15.18 20.62
N MET A 233 8.27 16.26 21.17
CA MET A 233 9.30 16.21 22.22
C MET A 233 8.98 17.15 23.37
N GLU A 234 7.85 16.89 24.02
CA GLU A 234 7.32 17.70 25.12
C GLU A 234 8.29 17.73 26.30
N VAL A 235 8.36 18.89 26.92
CA VAL A 235 9.27 19.20 28.06
C VAL A 235 10.76 18.96 27.81
N ALA A 236 11.19 18.89 26.55
CA ALA A 236 12.62 18.87 26.20
C ALA A 236 13.34 20.08 26.78
N ILE A 237 14.56 19.90 27.31
CA ILE A 237 15.32 20.95 28.02
C ILE A 237 15.67 22.12 27.08
N GLY A 238 16.03 21.81 25.83
CA GLY A 238 16.37 22.80 24.80
C GLY A 238 15.19 23.66 24.37
N GLY A 239 13.96 23.17 24.55
CA GLY A 239 12.72 23.87 24.24
C GLY A 239 12.54 24.24 22.80
N ASP A 240 11.85 25.35 22.54
CA ASP A 240 11.46 25.86 21.22
C ASP A 240 12.60 26.58 20.51
N GLY A 241 12.66 26.45 19.18
CA GLY A 241 13.66 27.17 18.41
C GLY A 241 14.01 26.52 17.07
N TYR A 242 15.21 26.82 16.60
CA TYR A 242 15.80 26.14 15.46
C TYR A 242 16.41 24.83 15.98
N ARG A 243 15.69 23.75 15.75
CA ARG A 243 15.99 22.43 16.30
C ARG A 243 16.77 21.59 15.29
N PRO A 244 17.75 20.77 15.73
CA PRO A 244 18.45 19.83 14.85
C PRO A 244 17.50 18.90 14.09
N THR A 245 16.39 18.46 14.69
CA THR A 245 15.37 17.57 14.14
C THR A 245 14.77 18.12 12.86
N LEU A 246 13.93 19.17 12.91
CA LEU A 246 13.25 19.71 11.75
C LEU A 246 14.23 20.14 10.65
N ASN A 247 15.38 20.73 11.00
CA ASN A 247 16.35 21.14 9.99
C ASN A 247 16.99 19.92 9.28
N SER A 248 17.18 18.79 9.98
CA SER A 248 17.65 17.54 9.37
C SER A 248 16.56 16.89 8.50
N TYR A 249 15.30 16.93 8.91
CA TYR A 249 14.16 16.43 8.12
C TYR A 249 14.06 17.19 6.82
N MET A 250 14.15 18.52 6.84
CA MET A 250 14.11 19.35 5.65
C MET A 250 15.33 19.13 4.72
N TYR A 251 16.49 18.80 5.29
CA TYR A 251 17.66 18.37 4.50
C TYR A 251 17.40 17.04 3.81
N GLY A 252 16.94 16.03 4.55
CA GLY A 252 16.62 14.70 4.01
C GLY A 252 15.55 14.77 2.91
N ASP A 253 14.47 15.52 3.17
CA ASP A 253 13.39 15.74 2.20
C ASP A 253 13.90 16.43 0.92
N ALA A 254 14.79 17.42 1.04
CA ALA A 254 15.36 18.06 -0.14
C ALA A 254 16.20 17.09 -0.98
N ILE A 255 17.01 16.23 -0.35
CA ILE A 255 17.79 15.19 -1.06
C ILE A 255 16.83 14.19 -1.72
N ALA A 256 15.80 13.73 -1.02
CA ALA A 256 14.81 12.79 -1.53
C ALA A 256 14.05 13.36 -2.75
N ILE A 257 13.53 14.59 -2.65
CA ILE A 257 12.85 15.27 -3.77
C ILE A 257 13.80 15.41 -4.96
N ALA A 258 15.06 15.79 -4.73
CA ALA A 258 16.04 15.90 -5.82
C ALA A 258 16.27 14.54 -6.52
N ASN A 259 16.35 13.46 -5.78
CA ASN A 259 16.51 12.13 -6.34
C ASN A 259 15.27 11.65 -7.10
N ILE A 260 14.07 11.88 -6.55
CA ILE A 260 12.80 11.57 -7.22
C ILE A 260 12.66 12.39 -8.50
N ALA A 261 13.01 13.67 -8.46
CA ALA A 261 12.99 14.55 -9.64
C ALA A 261 13.94 14.06 -10.75
N LYS A 262 15.13 13.57 -10.39
CA LYS A 262 16.05 12.91 -11.35
C LYS A 262 15.42 11.67 -11.99
N LEU A 263 14.77 10.81 -11.22
CA LEU A 263 14.06 9.64 -11.74
C LEU A 263 12.92 10.04 -12.68
N ALA A 264 12.27 11.19 -12.41
CA ALA A 264 11.21 11.76 -13.24
C ALA A 264 11.75 12.58 -14.44
N GLY A 265 13.07 12.69 -14.63
CA GLY A 265 13.68 13.48 -15.70
C GLY A 265 13.63 15.01 -15.49
N GLN A 266 13.23 15.49 -14.31
CA GLN A 266 13.07 16.91 -13.97
C GLN A 266 14.38 17.48 -13.39
N ASN A 267 15.40 17.62 -14.24
CA ASN A 267 16.76 17.97 -13.80
C ASN A 267 16.88 19.36 -13.15
N ASP A 268 16.09 20.34 -13.58
CA ASP A 268 16.09 21.68 -12.98
C ASP A 268 15.53 21.67 -11.56
N VAL A 269 14.47 20.90 -11.32
CA VAL A 269 13.90 20.67 -9.97
C VAL A 269 14.95 19.98 -9.09
N ALA A 270 15.59 18.94 -9.62
CA ALA A 270 16.64 18.23 -8.89
C ALA A 270 17.81 19.15 -8.48
N ALA A 271 18.29 20.00 -9.40
CA ALA A 271 19.37 20.95 -9.12
C ALA A 271 18.96 21.98 -8.05
N ASN A 272 17.73 22.49 -8.12
CA ASN A 272 17.19 23.42 -7.12
C ASN A 272 17.17 22.80 -5.71
N PHE A 273 16.63 21.58 -5.58
CA PHE A 273 16.55 20.92 -4.28
C PHE A 273 17.91 20.47 -3.73
N LEU A 274 18.88 20.10 -4.59
CA LEU A 274 20.26 19.88 -4.16
C LEU A 274 20.91 21.17 -3.63
N SER A 275 20.61 22.32 -4.23
CA SER A 275 21.08 23.63 -3.72
C SER A 275 20.46 23.95 -2.35
N LYS A 276 19.16 23.69 -2.15
CA LYS A 276 18.48 23.86 -0.86
C LYS A 276 19.11 22.93 0.22
N ALA A 277 19.36 21.67 -0.13
CA ALA A 277 20.01 20.74 0.78
C ALA A 277 21.42 21.20 1.18
N ALA A 278 22.22 21.65 0.22
CA ALA A 278 23.58 22.16 0.49
C ALA A 278 23.56 23.39 1.42
N GLU A 279 22.58 24.29 1.23
CA GLU A 279 22.39 25.45 2.11
C GLU A 279 22.03 25.03 3.53
N ILE A 280 21.06 24.12 3.70
CA ILE A 280 20.66 23.63 5.02
C ILE A 280 21.82 22.92 5.72
N LYS A 281 22.54 22.05 5.01
CA LYS A 281 23.74 21.35 5.55
C LYS A 281 24.71 22.38 6.14
N ARG A 282 25.08 23.41 5.36
CA ARG A 282 25.98 24.47 5.82
C ARG A 282 25.42 25.19 7.04
N LEU A 283 24.14 25.58 7.02
CA LEU A 283 23.52 26.34 8.10
C LEU A 283 23.42 25.53 9.41
N VAL A 284 23.10 24.24 9.34
CA VAL A 284 23.05 23.34 10.50
C VAL A 284 24.45 23.22 11.12
N GLN A 285 25.48 22.96 10.32
CA GLN A 285 26.84 22.85 10.82
C GLN A 285 27.39 24.16 11.36
N ASP A 286 27.07 25.31 10.74
CA ASP A 286 27.56 26.62 11.15
C ASP A 286 26.85 27.16 12.40
N LYS A 287 25.56 26.88 12.58
CA LYS A 287 24.71 27.56 13.56
C LYS A 287 24.16 26.68 14.68
N LEU A 288 24.02 25.38 14.44
CA LEU A 288 23.48 24.45 15.46
C LEU A 288 24.56 23.56 16.08
N TRP A 289 25.78 23.53 15.53
CA TRP A 289 26.91 22.85 16.15
C TRP A 289 27.54 23.72 17.24
N ASN A 290 27.56 23.17 18.47
CA ASN A 290 28.29 23.79 19.57
C ASN A 290 29.72 23.26 19.60
N PRO A 291 30.74 24.05 19.29
CA PRO A 291 32.13 23.61 19.29
C PRO A 291 32.69 23.34 20.69
N GLU A 292 32.12 23.94 21.75
CA GLU A 292 32.54 23.71 23.16
C GLU A 292 32.01 22.36 23.65
N ASP A 293 30.75 22.07 23.33
CA ASP A 293 30.09 20.82 23.71
C ASP A 293 30.31 19.71 22.69
N GLN A 294 30.81 20.03 21.48
CA GLN A 294 30.98 19.13 20.36
C GLN A 294 29.68 18.36 20.07
N PHE A 295 28.58 19.09 19.97
CA PHE A 295 27.24 18.51 19.79
C PHE A 295 26.31 19.45 19.02
N PHE A 296 25.28 18.91 18.35
CA PHE A 296 24.22 19.72 17.76
C PHE A 296 23.17 20.05 18.81
N GLU A 297 22.84 21.34 18.94
CA GLU A 297 21.94 21.84 19.97
C GLU A 297 20.86 22.75 19.40
N VAL A 298 19.84 23.00 20.21
CA VAL A 298 18.78 23.95 19.88
C VAL A 298 19.30 25.38 19.96
N LEU A 299 18.99 26.18 18.94
CA LEU A 299 19.17 27.62 18.94
C LEU A 299 17.81 28.29 19.17
N PRO A 300 17.57 28.95 20.32
CA PRO A 300 16.30 29.61 20.58
C PRO A 300 15.95 30.68 19.54
N ARG A 301 14.68 30.75 19.17
CA ARG A 301 14.17 31.71 18.17
C ARG A 301 13.99 33.11 18.78
N ARG A 302 15.13 33.76 19.10
CA ARG A 302 15.17 35.13 19.60
C ARG A 302 16.41 35.87 19.11
N GLN A 303 16.35 37.20 19.12
CA GLN A 303 17.49 38.01 18.67
C GLN A 303 18.73 37.78 19.58
N ASN A 304 19.91 37.66 18.98
CA ASN A 304 21.18 37.40 19.64
C ASN A 304 21.18 36.14 20.55
N ALA A 305 20.36 35.13 20.22
CA ALA A 305 20.37 33.87 20.96
C ALA A 305 21.72 33.16 20.80
N ARG A 306 22.10 32.43 21.85
CA ARG A 306 23.17 31.43 21.84
C ARG A 306 22.54 30.06 21.91
N LEU A 307 23.29 29.04 21.52
CA LEU A 307 22.94 27.64 21.72
C LEU A 307 22.63 27.39 23.21
N VAL A 308 21.72 26.46 23.46
CA VAL A 308 21.19 26.25 24.83
C VAL A 308 22.20 25.65 25.80
N GLY A 309 23.30 25.08 25.33
CA GLY A 309 24.34 24.43 26.14
C GLY A 309 23.80 23.16 26.81
N VAL A 310 22.99 22.40 26.09
CA VAL A 310 22.52 21.09 26.55
C VAL A 310 22.57 20.09 25.39
N ARG A 311 23.22 18.97 25.66
CA ARG A 311 23.17 17.83 24.75
C ARG A 311 21.89 17.05 24.96
N GLU A 312 21.06 16.97 23.94
CA GLU A 312 19.87 16.15 23.91
C GLU A 312 19.99 15.11 22.79
N GLU A 313 19.39 13.93 22.96
CA GLU A 313 19.50 12.83 22.01
C GLU A 313 19.06 13.23 20.57
N LEU A 314 18.13 14.20 20.46
CA LEU A 314 17.74 14.83 19.20
C LEU A 314 18.92 15.42 18.40
N GLY A 315 20.02 15.74 19.03
CA GLY A 315 21.25 16.20 18.38
C GLY A 315 21.98 15.16 17.55
N TYR A 316 21.57 13.88 17.61
CA TYR A 316 22.03 12.83 16.70
C TYR A 316 21.24 12.76 15.37
N THR A 317 20.09 13.41 15.28
CA THR A 317 19.24 13.40 14.09
C THR A 317 19.97 13.80 12.78
N PRO A 318 20.93 14.75 12.76
CA PRO A 318 21.65 15.07 11.52
C PRO A 318 22.33 13.86 10.85
N TRP A 319 22.86 12.91 11.63
CA TRP A 319 23.48 11.70 11.08
C TRP A 319 22.49 10.67 10.53
N TYR A 320 21.22 10.74 10.94
CA TYR A 320 20.18 9.93 10.33
C TYR A 320 20.11 10.16 8.79
N PHE A 321 20.37 11.38 8.35
CA PHE A 321 20.35 11.81 6.95
C PHE A 321 21.74 12.01 6.34
N ASN A 322 22.81 11.57 6.99
CA ASN A 322 24.21 11.78 6.55
C ASN A 322 24.53 13.26 6.31
N LEU A 323 23.97 14.15 7.12
CA LEU A 323 24.16 15.60 6.96
C LEU A 323 25.56 16.05 7.45
N PRO A 324 26.08 15.65 8.64
CA PRO A 324 27.34 16.16 9.15
C PRO A 324 28.55 15.69 8.36
N ASP A 325 29.61 16.48 8.41
CA ASP A 325 30.94 16.05 7.96
C ASP A 325 31.63 15.21 9.05
N SER A 326 32.58 14.37 8.66
CA SER A 326 33.22 13.37 9.56
C SER A 326 33.97 13.97 10.76
N ASP A 327 34.36 15.26 10.70
CA ASP A 327 34.99 15.99 11.80
C ASP A 327 34.05 16.18 13.02
N LYS A 328 32.76 15.95 12.86
CA LYS A 328 31.76 16.03 13.92
C LYS A 328 31.56 14.70 14.70
N ALA A 329 32.25 13.64 14.32
CA ALA A 329 32.06 12.30 14.91
C ALA A 329 32.39 12.23 16.40
N ALA A 330 33.11 13.19 16.98
CA ALA A 330 33.39 13.28 18.42
C ALA A 330 32.12 13.32 19.29
N ALA A 331 30.97 13.82 18.75
CA ALA A 331 29.67 13.81 19.41
C ALA A 331 29.26 12.42 19.90
N TRP A 332 29.63 11.39 19.15
CA TRP A 332 29.27 10.01 19.44
C TRP A 332 29.90 9.43 20.70
N SER A 333 30.91 10.08 21.29
CA SER A 333 31.44 9.68 22.60
C SER A 333 30.41 9.73 23.72
N GLN A 334 29.37 10.56 23.59
CA GLN A 334 28.34 10.73 24.60
C GLN A 334 27.35 9.55 24.65
N ILE A 335 27.23 8.76 23.57
CA ILE A 335 26.28 7.63 23.55
C ILE A 335 26.74 6.45 24.42
N VAL A 336 28.03 6.34 24.65
CA VAL A 336 28.66 5.30 25.50
C VAL A 336 29.04 5.81 26.88
N ASP A 337 28.89 7.11 27.13
CA ASP A 337 29.19 7.75 28.46
C ASP A 337 28.01 7.63 29.41
N THR A 338 28.21 7.06 30.59
CA THR A 338 27.20 6.91 31.65
C THR A 338 26.77 8.21 32.30
N ASN A 339 27.52 9.30 32.13
CA ASN A 339 27.06 10.66 32.45
C ASN A 339 26.50 11.40 31.25
N GLY A 340 26.69 10.84 30.04
CA GLY A 340 26.06 11.25 28.81
C GLY A 340 24.68 10.59 28.63
N PHE A 341 24.53 9.79 27.63
CA PHE A 341 23.24 9.17 27.29
C PHE A 341 23.13 7.68 27.66
N CYS A 342 24.24 7.01 28.02
CA CYS A 342 24.26 5.58 28.30
C CYS A 342 23.54 5.23 29.60
N ALA A 343 22.45 4.45 29.50
CA ALA A 343 21.72 3.95 30.66
C ALA A 343 21.25 2.49 30.46
N PRO A 344 20.90 1.77 31.55
CA PRO A 344 20.58 0.33 31.52
C PRO A 344 19.42 -0.07 30.61
N PHE A 345 18.41 0.83 30.41
CA PHE A 345 17.19 0.55 29.63
C PHE A 345 17.03 1.49 28.44
N GLY A 346 18.13 1.88 27.80
CA GLY A 346 18.16 2.69 26.58
C GLY A 346 18.84 4.04 26.80
N PRO A 347 19.21 4.75 25.71
CA PRO A 347 19.79 6.06 25.79
C PRO A 347 18.77 7.05 26.38
N THR A 348 19.24 7.98 27.17
CA THR A 348 18.39 9.04 27.77
C THR A 348 18.18 10.16 26.76
N THR A 349 17.01 10.80 26.76
CA THR A 349 16.71 11.92 25.85
C THR A 349 17.51 13.19 26.13
N ALA A 350 18.04 13.33 27.32
CA ALA A 350 18.99 14.38 27.68
C ALA A 350 20.19 13.77 28.41
N GLU A 351 21.36 14.41 28.32
CA GLU A 351 22.55 13.93 29.02
C GLU A 351 22.35 13.94 30.56
N GLN A 352 22.72 12.86 31.24
CA GLN A 352 22.44 12.61 32.65
C GLN A 352 23.15 13.60 33.61
N ARG A 353 24.24 14.25 33.17
CA ARG A 353 24.94 15.28 33.93
C ARG A 353 24.28 16.63 33.89
N ASN A 354 23.30 16.87 32.99
CA ASN A 354 22.65 18.17 32.89
C ASN A 354 21.75 18.44 34.09
N PRO A 355 21.77 19.65 34.66
CA PRO A 355 20.89 20.02 35.82
C PRO A 355 19.39 19.94 35.51
N GLY A 356 19.01 19.98 34.22
CA GLY A 356 17.63 19.84 33.76
C GLY A 356 17.18 18.38 33.58
N PHE A 357 18.10 17.41 33.67
CA PHE A 357 17.77 15.99 33.56
C PHE A 357 16.80 15.55 34.67
N ARG A 358 15.72 14.92 34.29
CA ARG A 358 14.69 14.46 35.25
C ARG A 358 14.06 13.15 34.81
N ILE A 359 13.77 12.29 35.77
CA ILE A 359 12.86 11.16 35.65
C ILE A 359 11.74 11.43 36.65
N SER A 360 10.50 11.60 36.16
CA SER A 360 9.39 12.02 37.02
C SER A 360 8.17 11.13 36.79
N TYR A 361 7.45 10.86 37.88
CA TYR A 361 6.13 10.27 37.91
C TYR A 361 5.05 11.31 38.25
N GLU A 362 5.32 12.56 37.92
CA GLU A 362 4.44 13.70 38.07
C GLU A 362 4.50 14.59 36.84
N GLY A 363 3.48 15.41 36.61
CA GLY A 363 3.44 16.34 35.46
C GLY A 363 3.00 15.68 34.14
N HIS A 364 3.62 16.02 33.04
CA HIS A 364 3.27 15.48 31.71
C HIS A 364 3.70 14.02 31.62
N GLU A 365 2.89 13.17 30.94
CA GLU A 365 3.26 11.77 30.73
C GLU A 365 4.31 11.59 29.62
N CYS A 366 4.32 12.44 28.60
CA CYS A 366 5.35 12.44 27.59
C CYS A 366 6.52 13.33 28.04
N GLN A 367 7.65 12.75 28.43
CA GLN A 367 8.78 13.47 29.00
C GLN A 367 10.03 13.26 28.16
N TRP A 368 10.59 14.36 27.59
CA TRP A 368 11.80 14.33 26.78
C TRP A 368 13.02 14.99 27.46
N ASN A 369 12.97 15.14 28.76
CA ASN A 369 14.04 15.74 29.57
C ASN A 369 14.81 14.72 30.43
N GLY A 370 14.75 13.42 30.04
CA GLY A 370 15.45 12.38 30.78
C GLY A 370 15.09 10.95 30.45
N PRO A 371 13.81 10.57 30.38
CA PRO A 371 13.40 9.18 30.00
C PRO A 371 14.01 8.71 28.70
N SER A 372 14.16 7.40 28.55
CA SER A 372 14.48 6.79 27.26
C SER A 372 13.21 6.64 26.42
N TRP A 373 13.32 6.94 25.12
CA TRP A 373 12.22 6.81 24.18
C TRP A 373 12.58 5.83 23.07
N PRO A 374 11.73 4.84 22.75
CA PRO A 374 11.91 3.99 21.57
C PRO A 374 12.06 4.80 20.28
N TYR A 375 11.32 5.90 20.14
CA TYR A 375 11.44 6.85 19.02
C TYR A 375 12.87 7.35 18.85
N ALA A 376 13.42 7.99 19.88
CA ALA A 376 14.74 8.60 19.86
C ALA A 376 15.84 7.53 19.70
N THR A 377 15.70 6.40 20.41
CA THR A 377 16.61 5.23 20.27
C THR A 377 16.67 4.73 18.84
N SER A 378 15.53 4.70 18.12
CA SER A 378 15.49 4.28 16.71
C SER A 378 16.21 5.26 15.79
N VAL A 379 16.00 6.57 15.99
CA VAL A 379 16.71 7.62 15.26
C VAL A 379 18.20 7.52 15.49
N THR A 380 18.61 7.37 16.75
CA THR A 380 20.01 7.29 17.17
C THR A 380 20.71 6.04 16.61
N LEU A 381 20.07 4.86 16.66
CA LEU A 381 20.63 3.64 16.08
C LEU A 381 20.76 3.72 14.56
N THR A 382 19.80 4.28 13.86
CA THR A 382 19.91 4.52 12.40
C THR A 382 21.06 5.47 12.09
N ALA A 383 21.16 6.57 12.85
CA ALA A 383 22.25 7.54 12.74
C ALA A 383 23.62 6.91 13.02
N LEU A 384 23.72 6.07 14.07
CA LEU A 384 24.93 5.36 14.42
C LEU A 384 25.35 4.36 13.33
N ALA A 385 24.39 3.62 12.77
CA ALA A 385 24.66 2.73 11.64
C ALA A 385 25.20 3.50 10.42
N ASN A 386 24.67 4.70 10.14
CA ASN A 386 25.14 5.55 9.05
C ASN A 386 26.57 6.06 9.28
N VAL A 387 26.89 6.52 10.49
CA VAL A 387 28.27 6.91 10.86
C VAL A 387 29.26 5.76 10.68
N LEU A 388 28.88 4.56 11.12
CA LEU A 388 29.73 3.36 10.96
C LEU A 388 29.83 2.88 9.50
N ASP A 389 28.92 3.31 8.64
CA ASP A 389 28.94 2.98 7.23
C ASP A 389 29.71 3.98 6.37
N HIS A 390 29.66 5.26 6.69
CA HIS A 390 30.15 6.35 5.83
C HIS A 390 31.39 7.07 6.35
N ASP A 391 31.58 7.13 7.67
CA ASP A 391 32.62 7.96 8.25
C ASP A 391 33.88 7.15 8.64
N ASP A 392 35.06 7.65 8.24
CA ASP A 392 36.35 7.13 8.78
C ASP A 392 36.58 7.75 10.16
N GLN A 393 35.98 7.15 11.20
CA GLN A 393 36.04 7.60 12.58
C GLN A 393 36.44 6.45 13.52
N LYS A 394 36.85 6.79 14.76
CA LYS A 394 37.28 5.83 15.79
C LYS A 394 36.61 6.02 17.12
N THR A 395 35.57 6.90 17.18
CA THR A 395 34.85 7.25 18.40
C THR A 395 33.92 6.14 18.83
N VAL A 396 33.25 5.51 17.86
CA VAL A 396 32.30 4.40 18.07
C VAL A 396 32.59 3.26 17.12
N SER A 397 32.11 2.08 17.47
CA SER A 397 32.37 0.82 16.78
C SER A 397 31.11 0.00 16.55
N ARG A 398 31.22 -1.09 15.77
CA ARG A 398 30.10 -2.06 15.62
C ARG A 398 29.66 -2.68 16.96
N ASN A 399 30.56 -2.78 17.94
CA ASN A 399 30.19 -3.30 19.24
C ASN A 399 29.26 -2.32 19.98
N ASP A 400 29.51 -1.03 19.85
CA ASP A 400 28.66 0.00 20.47
C ASP A 400 27.24 -0.01 19.81
N TYR A 401 27.16 -0.20 18.49
CA TYR A 401 25.89 -0.42 17.81
C TYR A 401 25.16 -1.65 18.35
N PHE A 402 25.88 -2.77 18.45
CA PHE A 402 25.29 -4.03 18.92
C PHE A 402 24.81 -3.92 20.37
N ASP A 403 25.64 -3.36 21.26
CA ASP A 403 25.32 -3.21 22.68
C ASP A 403 24.10 -2.29 22.88
N LEU A 404 23.98 -1.23 22.09
CA LEU A 404 22.82 -0.35 22.11
C LEU A 404 21.56 -1.05 21.58
N LEU A 405 21.67 -1.79 20.45
CA LEU A 405 20.56 -2.57 19.89
C LEU A 405 20.08 -3.66 20.85
N GLN A 406 21.00 -4.34 21.52
CA GLN A 406 20.69 -5.34 22.54
C GLN A 406 20.02 -4.71 23.76
N THR A 407 20.49 -3.55 24.21
CA THR A 407 19.85 -2.77 25.29
C THR A 407 18.42 -2.37 24.89
N TYR A 408 18.23 -1.94 23.64
CA TYR A 408 16.92 -1.61 23.11
C TYR A 408 16.00 -2.84 23.06
N ALA A 409 16.52 -4.04 22.69
CA ALA A 409 15.75 -5.27 22.75
C ALA A 409 15.27 -5.59 24.18
N ARG A 410 16.20 -5.50 25.16
CA ARG A 410 15.90 -5.79 26.55
C ARG A 410 14.93 -4.79 27.19
N SER A 411 14.93 -3.53 26.76
CA SER A 411 14.03 -2.51 27.26
C SER A 411 12.57 -2.76 26.84
N GLN A 412 12.34 -3.47 25.75
CA GLN A 412 10.99 -3.75 25.22
C GLN A 412 10.32 -4.92 25.95
N HIS A 413 10.21 -4.79 27.25
CA HIS A 413 9.55 -5.78 28.12
C HIS A 413 8.74 -5.09 29.22
N LEU A 414 7.74 -5.80 29.73
CA LEU A 414 6.95 -5.42 30.89
C LEU A 414 6.97 -6.55 31.91
N ARG A 415 7.26 -6.20 33.17
CA ARG A 415 7.04 -7.11 34.30
C ARG A 415 5.60 -6.97 34.76
N LEU A 416 4.86 -8.07 34.65
CA LEU A 416 3.47 -8.16 35.12
C LEU A 416 3.40 -8.31 36.63
N GLU A 417 2.24 -8.06 37.22
CA GLU A 417 1.99 -8.19 38.68
C GLU A 417 2.24 -9.62 39.19
N ASP A 418 2.03 -10.64 38.36
CA ASP A 418 2.30 -12.05 38.70
C ASP A 418 3.79 -12.44 38.59
N GLY A 419 4.64 -11.47 38.24
CA GLY A 419 6.09 -11.61 38.13
C GLY A 419 6.59 -12.09 36.78
N ARG A 420 5.72 -12.45 35.83
CA ARG A 420 6.12 -12.77 34.45
C ARG A 420 6.68 -11.56 33.75
N VAL A 421 7.65 -11.77 32.88
CA VAL A 421 8.20 -10.77 31.98
C VAL A 421 7.73 -11.11 30.57
N VAL A 422 7.07 -10.15 29.91
CA VAL A 422 6.51 -10.34 28.56
C VAL A 422 7.06 -9.26 27.62
N PRO A 423 7.21 -9.53 26.33
CA PRO A 423 7.51 -8.48 25.35
C PRO A 423 6.44 -7.37 25.42
N TRP A 424 6.89 -6.14 25.39
CA TRP A 424 6.04 -4.95 25.51
C TRP A 424 6.70 -3.74 24.88
N ILE A 425 5.91 -2.87 24.32
CA ILE A 425 6.33 -1.52 23.90
C ILE A 425 5.24 -0.52 24.26
N ASP A 426 5.66 0.64 24.76
CA ASP A 426 4.81 1.74 25.16
C ASP A 426 5.56 3.07 24.86
N GLU A 427 5.17 4.18 25.46
CA GLU A 427 5.71 5.53 25.21
C GLU A 427 7.15 5.67 25.71
N ASP A 428 7.37 6.07 26.94
CA ASP A 428 8.67 6.37 27.53
C ASP A 428 9.05 5.43 28.68
N ILE A 429 10.36 5.21 28.81
CA ILE A 429 10.93 4.24 29.76
C ILE A 429 11.76 4.98 30.79
N ASN A 430 11.61 4.61 32.06
CA ASN A 430 12.58 4.95 33.11
C ASN A 430 13.91 4.24 32.78
N PRO A 431 14.97 4.99 32.42
CA PRO A 431 16.21 4.41 31.91
C PRO A 431 17.00 3.62 32.94
N SER A 432 16.65 3.74 34.25
CA SER A 432 17.33 3.06 35.35
C SER A 432 16.69 1.73 35.75
N ASN A 433 15.36 1.58 35.63
CA ASN A 433 14.63 0.41 36.12
C ASN A 433 13.70 -0.27 35.07
N GLY A 434 13.53 0.33 33.90
CA GLY A 434 12.73 -0.24 32.82
C GLY A 434 11.21 -0.10 32.94
N ASP A 435 10.73 0.75 33.88
CA ASP A 435 9.30 1.03 34.04
C ASP A 435 8.81 1.94 32.90
N TRP A 436 7.62 1.64 32.35
CA TRP A 436 6.95 2.46 31.36
C TRP A 436 6.22 3.61 32.03
N ILE A 437 6.83 4.81 32.01
CA ILE A 437 6.44 5.96 32.82
C ILE A 437 5.04 6.44 32.47
N ALA A 438 4.73 6.66 31.17
CA ALA A 438 3.42 7.13 30.73
C ALA A 438 2.32 6.17 31.21
N ARG A 439 2.50 4.86 31.04
CA ARG A 439 1.56 3.83 31.50
C ARG A 439 1.35 3.88 33.01
N THR A 440 2.42 3.99 33.79
CA THR A 440 2.37 4.05 35.23
C THR A 440 1.64 5.33 35.70
N LEU A 441 1.93 6.48 35.10
CA LEU A 441 1.25 7.76 35.40
C LEU A 441 -0.25 7.72 35.07
N LEU A 442 -0.63 7.17 33.91
CA LEU A 442 -2.03 7.05 33.49
C LEU A 442 -2.82 6.14 34.44
N LYS A 443 -2.22 5.04 34.92
CA LYS A 443 -2.83 4.17 35.94
C LYS A 443 -3.00 4.88 37.29
N GLN A 444 -1.98 5.62 37.73
CA GLN A 444 -2.04 6.37 38.98
C GLN A 444 -3.12 7.46 38.95
N ARG A 445 -3.36 8.08 37.82
CA ARG A 445 -4.39 9.11 37.60
C ARG A 445 -5.80 8.56 37.42
N GLY A 446 -5.94 7.24 37.31
CA GLY A 446 -7.22 6.58 37.02
C GLY A 446 -7.77 6.92 35.62
N SER A 447 -6.88 7.00 34.61
CA SER A 447 -7.26 7.23 33.21
C SER A 447 -8.26 6.17 32.72
N GLU A 448 -9.21 6.56 31.89
CA GLU A 448 -10.14 5.63 31.23
C GLU A 448 -9.42 4.69 30.24
N ILE A 449 -8.28 5.11 29.71
CA ILE A 449 -7.43 4.34 28.80
C ILE A 449 -5.99 4.25 29.33
N PRO A 450 -5.77 3.56 30.49
CA PRO A 450 -4.46 3.54 31.14
C PRO A 450 -3.38 2.80 30.33
N GLU A 451 -3.76 2.00 29.37
CA GLU A 451 -2.87 1.28 28.46
C GLU A 451 -2.98 1.80 27.02
N ARG A 452 -3.15 3.13 26.84
CA ARG A 452 -3.26 3.74 25.52
C ARG A 452 -2.02 3.51 24.65
N GLY A 453 -0.83 3.47 25.25
CA GLY A 453 0.45 3.24 24.58
C GLY A 453 0.79 1.76 24.39
N LYS A 454 -0.10 0.83 24.76
CA LYS A 454 0.14 -0.59 24.52
C LYS A 454 0.38 -0.87 23.04
N ASP A 455 1.47 -1.59 22.75
CA ASP A 455 1.91 -1.94 21.39
C ASP A 455 2.28 -0.70 20.53
N TYR A 456 2.70 0.39 21.14
CA TYR A 456 2.93 1.71 20.56
C TYR A 456 3.81 1.68 19.31
N ASN A 457 3.30 2.24 18.20
CA ASN A 457 3.96 2.17 16.89
C ASN A 457 4.57 3.52 16.49
N HIS A 458 5.63 3.95 17.17
CA HIS A 458 6.31 5.22 16.90
C HIS A 458 7.83 5.07 16.76
N SER A 459 8.28 3.87 16.41
CA SER A 459 9.70 3.54 16.38
C SER A 459 9.97 2.37 15.45
N THR A 460 11.23 2.21 15.05
CA THR A 460 11.70 1.05 14.28
C THR A 460 12.46 0.09 15.17
N TYR A 461 12.46 -1.17 14.82
CA TYR A 461 13.34 -2.20 15.36
C TYR A 461 13.76 -3.20 14.29
N CYS A 462 12.81 -3.69 13.50
CA CYS A 462 13.10 -4.64 12.43
C CYS A 462 13.98 -4.03 11.35
N ASP A 463 13.75 -2.77 11.02
CA ASP A 463 14.63 -2.02 10.13
C ASP A 463 16.06 -1.92 10.68
N LEU A 464 16.24 -1.70 11.99
CA LEU A 464 17.57 -1.64 12.62
C LEU A 464 18.31 -2.99 12.56
N VAL A 465 17.57 -4.09 12.69
CA VAL A 465 18.13 -5.44 12.49
C VAL A 465 18.53 -5.64 11.04
N ILE A 466 17.67 -5.29 10.09
CA ILE A 466 17.87 -5.52 8.66
C ILE A 466 18.96 -4.59 8.10
N SER A 467 18.80 -3.27 8.27
CA SER A 467 19.69 -2.26 7.69
C SER A 467 21.00 -2.08 8.48
N GLY A 468 20.97 -2.30 9.79
CA GLY A 468 22.13 -2.12 10.67
C GLY A 468 22.84 -3.44 11.00
N LEU A 469 22.20 -4.30 11.81
CA LEU A 469 22.85 -5.52 12.31
C LEU A 469 23.29 -6.47 11.18
N VAL A 470 22.36 -6.81 10.27
CA VAL A 470 22.64 -7.59 9.05
C VAL A 470 23.33 -6.73 8.00
N GLY A 471 22.98 -5.45 7.94
CA GLY A 471 23.65 -4.44 7.15
C GLY A 471 23.23 -4.34 5.70
N LEU A 472 22.00 -4.73 5.36
CA LEU A 472 21.45 -4.49 4.01
C LEU A 472 21.24 -2.99 3.82
N ARG A 473 22.01 -2.38 2.92
CA ARG A 473 21.96 -0.94 2.62
C ARG A 473 21.15 -0.70 1.34
N PRO A 474 19.88 -0.23 1.44
CA PRO A 474 19.03 -0.04 0.27
C PRO A 474 19.57 1.01 -0.69
N ARG A 475 19.54 0.71 -2.00
CA ARG A 475 20.08 1.53 -3.08
C ARG A 475 19.05 1.74 -4.19
N ALA A 476 19.23 2.81 -4.96
CA ALA A 476 18.38 3.10 -6.12
C ALA A 476 18.79 2.33 -7.39
N ASP A 477 19.96 1.72 -7.40
CA ASP A 477 20.46 0.88 -8.50
C ASP A 477 20.24 -0.62 -8.22
N ASN A 478 20.54 -1.46 -9.20
CA ASN A 478 20.42 -2.91 -9.10
C ASN A 478 21.61 -3.58 -8.39
N ILE A 479 22.23 -2.88 -7.45
CA ILE A 479 23.31 -3.42 -6.61
C ILE A 479 22.74 -3.71 -5.22
N VAL A 480 22.99 -4.91 -4.72
CA VAL A 480 22.77 -5.26 -3.31
C VAL A 480 24.06 -4.97 -2.57
N GLU A 481 23.99 -4.12 -1.57
CA GLU A 481 25.10 -3.77 -0.69
C GLU A 481 24.80 -4.26 0.73
N VAL A 482 25.74 -5.00 1.31
CA VAL A 482 25.64 -5.54 2.66
C VAL A 482 26.91 -5.18 3.43
N ASN A 483 26.74 -4.45 4.55
CA ASN A 483 27.82 -4.07 5.46
C ASN A 483 27.41 -4.40 6.92
N PRO A 484 27.63 -5.65 7.39
CA PRO A 484 27.12 -6.11 8.68
C PRO A 484 27.76 -5.39 9.87
N LEU A 485 26.92 -4.96 10.81
CA LEU A 485 27.36 -4.50 12.13
C LEU A 485 27.25 -5.58 13.22
N ALA A 486 26.91 -6.81 12.85
CA ALA A 486 26.88 -7.97 13.73
C ALA A 486 28.23 -8.19 14.42
N PRO A 487 28.26 -8.62 15.69
CA PRO A 487 29.50 -8.85 16.44
C PRO A 487 30.37 -9.92 15.79
N LEU A 488 31.71 -9.69 15.73
CA LEU A 488 32.65 -10.66 15.17
C LEU A 488 32.68 -12.01 15.91
N LYS A 489 32.20 -12.04 17.16
CA LYS A 489 32.07 -13.26 17.96
C LYS A 489 30.91 -14.17 17.55
N TRP A 490 29.95 -13.69 16.73
CA TRP A 490 28.83 -14.52 16.29
C TRP A 490 29.29 -15.57 15.28
N ASP A 491 28.79 -16.78 15.46
CA ASP A 491 29.09 -17.91 14.57
C ASP A 491 28.08 -18.00 13.40
N TYR A 492 26.87 -17.42 13.56
CA TYR A 492 25.85 -17.41 12.51
C TYR A 492 24.86 -16.27 12.65
N PHE A 493 24.23 -15.87 11.56
CA PHE A 493 22.95 -15.21 11.43
C PHE A 493 22.39 -15.44 10.02
N CYS A 494 21.06 -15.34 9.88
CA CYS A 494 20.39 -15.39 8.59
C CYS A 494 19.23 -14.42 8.58
N LEU A 495 19.15 -13.62 7.52
CA LEU A 495 18.00 -12.84 7.10
C LEU A 495 17.50 -13.43 5.79
N ASP A 496 16.30 -13.95 5.77
CA ASP A 496 15.76 -14.70 4.64
C ASP A 496 14.42 -14.12 4.17
N GLN A 497 14.07 -14.35 2.92
CA GLN A 497 12.81 -13.91 2.31
C GLN A 497 12.63 -12.37 2.32
N VAL A 498 13.69 -11.61 2.12
CA VAL A 498 13.58 -10.16 1.95
C VAL A 498 13.14 -9.84 0.53
N ARG A 499 12.00 -9.14 0.37
CA ARG A 499 11.60 -8.62 -0.94
C ARG A 499 12.38 -7.35 -1.26
N TYR A 500 13.23 -7.39 -2.30
CA TYR A 500 14.10 -6.28 -2.67
C TYR A 500 14.18 -6.16 -4.20
N HIS A 501 13.80 -5.01 -4.76
CA HIS A 501 13.74 -4.76 -6.21
C HIS A 501 13.09 -5.91 -6.99
N GLY A 502 11.95 -6.41 -6.48
CA GLY A 502 11.25 -7.51 -7.11
C GLY A 502 11.89 -8.90 -6.93
N ARG A 503 12.99 -9.05 -6.19
CA ARG A 503 13.71 -10.30 -5.92
C ARG A 503 13.54 -10.77 -4.49
N TRP A 504 13.82 -12.04 -4.26
CA TRP A 504 13.92 -12.60 -2.92
C TRP A 504 15.39 -12.69 -2.52
N LEU A 505 15.79 -11.89 -1.53
CA LEU A 505 17.14 -11.95 -0.98
C LEU A 505 17.20 -12.85 0.24
N THR A 506 18.36 -13.53 0.36
CA THR A 506 18.84 -14.19 1.58
C THR A 506 20.23 -13.65 1.88
N ILE A 507 20.45 -13.18 3.10
CA ILE A 507 21.75 -12.72 3.59
C ILE A 507 22.09 -13.55 4.81
N LEU A 508 23.18 -14.30 4.75
CA LEU A 508 23.56 -15.16 5.87
C LEU A 508 25.06 -15.08 6.16
N TRP A 509 25.38 -15.21 7.43
CA TRP A 509 26.70 -15.47 7.94
C TRP A 509 26.74 -16.87 8.57
N ASP A 510 27.63 -17.72 8.10
CA ASP A 510 27.88 -19.04 8.66
C ASP A 510 29.39 -19.28 8.74
N LYS A 511 29.94 -19.13 9.93
CA LYS A 511 31.38 -19.13 10.15
C LYS A 511 32.06 -20.46 9.73
N THR A 512 31.35 -21.55 9.82
CA THR A 512 31.85 -22.90 9.46
C THR A 512 31.25 -23.45 8.17
N GLY A 513 30.06 -22.95 7.77
CA GLY A 513 29.27 -23.49 6.66
C GLY A 513 28.37 -24.65 7.04
N GLU A 514 28.37 -25.04 8.32
CA GLU A 514 27.62 -26.22 8.81
C GLU A 514 26.24 -25.86 9.37
N HIS A 515 25.98 -24.60 9.71
CA HIS A 515 24.72 -24.19 10.34
C HIS A 515 23.57 -24.10 9.32
N TYR A 516 23.77 -23.39 8.23
CA TYR A 516 22.76 -23.23 7.17
C TYR A 516 23.00 -24.10 5.94
N HIS A 517 24.16 -24.77 5.84
CA HIS A 517 24.55 -25.59 4.68
C HIS A 517 24.51 -24.86 3.33
N LYS A 518 24.86 -23.55 3.35
CA LYS A 518 24.93 -22.68 2.16
C LYS A 518 26.34 -22.20 1.85
N GLY A 519 27.34 -22.83 2.47
CA GLY A 519 28.75 -22.45 2.36
C GLY A 519 29.23 -21.62 3.54
N LYS A 520 30.55 -21.55 3.71
CA LYS A 520 31.23 -20.83 4.78
C LYS A 520 31.29 -19.34 4.50
N GLY A 521 31.13 -18.50 5.51
CA GLY A 521 31.30 -17.06 5.45
C GLY A 521 30.01 -16.27 5.27
N LEU A 522 30.15 -15.00 4.88
CA LEU A 522 29.05 -14.13 4.51
C LEU A 522 28.61 -14.47 3.08
N ARG A 523 27.33 -14.75 2.89
CA ARG A 523 26.73 -15.07 1.59
C ARG A 523 25.50 -14.19 1.35
N VAL A 524 25.39 -13.66 0.15
CA VAL A 524 24.23 -12.91 -0.32
C VAL A 524 23.66 -13.64 -1.52
N LEU A 525 22.43 -14.07 -1.40
CA LEU A 525 21.73 -14.81 -2.46
C LEU A 525 20.56 -13.97 -2.97
N ALA A 526 20.36 -13.94 -4.29
CA ALA A 526 19.16 -13.40 -4.93
C ALA A 526 18.45 -14.53 -5.69
N ASP A 527 17.19 -14.78 -5.37
CA ASP A 527 16.39 -15.90 -5.88
C ASP A 527 17.13 -17.27 -5.75
N GLY A 528 17.88 -17.43 -4.65
CA GLY A 528 18.66 -18.62 -4.34
C GLY A 528 20.02 -18.71 -5.05
N MET A 529 20.38 -17.77 -5.91
CA MET A 529 21.71 -17.69 -6.56
C MET A 529 22.62 -16.77 -5.77
N GLU A 530 23.87 -17.21 -5.53
CA GLU A 530 24.88 -16.38 -4.87
C GLU A 530 25.30 -15.20 -5.77
N ILE A 531 25.19 -13.98 -5.25
CA ILE A 531 25.56 -12.74 -5.94
C ILE A 531 26.76 -12.03 -5.29
N ALA A 532 27.02 -12.31 -4.01
CA ALA A 532 28.20 -11.82 -3.32
C ALA A 532 28.59 -12.75 -2.17
N ALA A 533 29.88 -12.80 -1.85
CA ALA A 533 30.43 -13.62 -0.77
C ALA A 533 31.65 -12.98 -0.15
N SER A 534 31.93 -13.30 1.14
CA SER A 534 33.18 -12.97 1.86
C SER A 534 33.45 -14.01 2.94
N ASP A 535 34.70 -14.28 3.22
CA ASP A 535 35.09 -15.15 4.34
C ASP A 535 35.05 -14.45 5.71
N SER A 536 34.71 -13.16 5.73
CA SER A 536 34.60 -12.36 6.95
C SER A 536 33.34 -11.47 6.93
N LEU A 537 32.94 -10.93 8.09
CA LEU A 537 31.90 -9.92 8.21
C LEU A 537 32.42 -8.56 7.70
N ALA A 538 32.56 -8.46 6.40
CA ALA A 538 33.03 -7.26 5.68
C ALA A 538 31.94 -6.77 4.71
N ARG A 539 32.08 -5.51 4.25
CA ARG A 539 31.23 -4.94 3.20
C ARG A 539 31.37 -5.76 1.91
N VAL A 540 30.25 -6.17 1.34
CA VAL A 540 30.16 -6.84 0.05
C VAL A 540 29.11 -6.19 -0.83
N THR A 541 29.31 -6.25 -2.14
CA THR A 541 28.34 -5.80 -3.13
C THR A 541 28.16 -6.86 -4.20
N GLY A 542 26.93 -7.04 -4.66
CA GLY A 542 26.58 -7.94 -5.74
C GLY A 542 25.50 -7.33 -6.64
N ALA A 543 25.63 -7.51 -7.95
CA ALA A 543 24.60 -7.09 -8.87
C ALA A 543 23.40 -8.07 -8.77
N LEU A 544 22.19 -7.52 -8.68
CA LEU A 544 20.99 -8.34 -8.85
C LEU A 544 21.04 -9.02 -10.22
N PRO A 545 20.74 -10.31 -10.31
CA PRO A 545 20.59 -10.96 -11.61
C PRO A 545 19.50 -10.21 -12.40
N PRO A 546 19.65 -10.12 -13.74
CA PRO A 546 18.56 -9.59 -14.57
C PRO A 546 17.27 -10.24 -14.15
N SER A 547 16.17 -9.46 -14.01
CA SER A 547 14.93 -10.05 -13.54
C SER A 547 14.56 -11.22 -14.45
N GLN A 548 14.24 -12.40 -13.86
CA GLN A 548 13.62 -13.46 -14.64
C GLN A 548 12.26 -12.98 -15.16
N ASP A 549 11.62 -12.03 -14.47
CA ASP A 549 10.58 -11.19 -15.04
C ASP A 549 11.12 -10.24 -16.13
N GLY A 550 12.39 -9.87 -16.16
CA GLY A 550 13.08 -9.11 -17.20
C GLY A 550 13.70 -9.98 -18.32
N ALA A 551 13.78 -11.30 -18.16
CA ALA A 551 14.02 -12.23 -19.26
C ALA A 551 12.69 -12.76 -19.85
N ALA A 552 11.56 -12.56 -19.14
CA ALA A 552 10.20 -12.71 -19.64
C ALA A 552 9.56 -11.34 -19.98
N THR A 553 10.17 -10.21 -19.57
CA THR A 553 9.88 -8.85 -20.05
C THR A 553 11.09 -8.24 -20.78
N SER A 554 11.66 -8.91 -21.80
CA SER A 554 11.62 -8.19 -23.06
C SER A 554 10.11 -8.01 -23.25
N SER A 555 9.59 -6.79 -22.99
CA SER A 555 8.25 -6.45 -23.37
C SER A 555 8.04 -7.02 -24.77
N ILE A 556 7.29 -8.10 -24.88
CA ILE A 556 6.47 -8.28 -26.04
C ILE A 556 5.61 -7.03 -25.93
N LYS A 557 6.03 -5.96 -26.60
CA LYS A 557 5.21 -4.78 -26.75
C LYS A 557 3.91 -5.34 -27.23
N SER A 558 2.86 -5.15 -26.46
CA SER A 558 1.52 -5.45 -26.91
C SER A 558 1.46 -4.85 -28.31
N ALA A 559 1.18 -5.67 -29.31
CA ALA A 559 1.03 -5.17 -30.67
C ALA A 559 -0.22 -4.30 -30.84
N TRP A 560 -0.93 -4.04 -29.75
CA TRP A 560 -2.05 -3.13 -29.68
C TRP A 560 -1.56 -1.68 -29.63
N GLU A 561 -1.97 -0.90 -30.59
CA GLU A 561 -1.64 0.52 -30.70
C GLU A 561 -2.91 1.36 -30.56
N LYS A 562 -2.92 2.31 -29.63
CA LYS A 562 -4.02 3.26 -29.47
C LYS A 562 -4.10 4.16 -30.72
N TYR A 563 -5.31 4.33 -31.24
CA TYR A 563 -5.54 5.20 -32.39
C TYR A 563 -5.20 6.65 -32.05
N SER A 564 -4.41 7.32 -32.90
CA SER A 564 -3.95 8.68 -32.67
C SER A 564 -5.06 9.76 -32.65
N GLY A 565 -6.25 9.41 -33.19
CA GLY A 565 -7.44 10.28 -33.16
C GLY A 565 -8.33 10.07 -31.93
N ASN A 566 -7.90 9.28 -30.93
CA ASN A 566 -8.67 9.10 -29.69
C ASN A 566 -8.77 10.39 -28.87
N PRO A 567 -9.87 10.60 -28.10
CA PRO A 567 -11.08 9.77 -28.02
C PRO A 567 -11.98 9.94 -29.23
N ILE A 568 -12.62 8.84 -29.66
CA ILE A 568 -13.51 8.84 -30.84
C ILE A 568 -14.95 9.19 -30.49
N MET A 569 -15.33 9.18 -29.20
CA MET A 569 -16.66 9.56 -28.70
C MET A 569 -16.63 9.98 -27.23
N GLY A 570 -17.51 10.91 -26.85
CA GLY A 570 -17.65 11.46 -25.50
C GLY A 570 -17.42 12.98 -25.50
N GLY A 571 -16.83 13.50 -24.45
CA GLY A 571 -16.48 14.91 -24.31
C GLY A 571 -17.71 15.84 -24.36
N LYS A 572 -18.05 16.38 -25.50
CA LYS A 572 -19.21 17.29 -25.68
C LYS A 572 -20.57 16.68 -25.32
N TYR A 573 -20.66 15.37 -25.26
CA TYR A 573 -21.89 14.64 -24.87
C TYR A 573 -21.87 14.23 -23.37
N GLY A 574 -20.80 14.57 -22.64
CA GLY A 574 -20.51 14.06 -21.30
C GLY A 574 -20.04 12.60 -21.36
N THR A 575 -20.18 11.89 -20.25
CA THR A 575 -19.77 10.49 -20.14
C THR A 575 -20.58 9.58 -21.06
N CYS A 576 -19.86 8.94 -22.01
CA CYS A 576 -20.34 7.82 -22.83
C CYS A 576 -19.45 6.61 -22.58
N PHE A 577 -20.03 5.45 -22.27
CA PHE A 577 -19.27 4.26 -21.86
C PHE A 577 -20.05 2.97 -22.12
N ASP A 578 -19.48 1.80 -21.77
CA ASP A 578 -20.06 0.45 -21.92
C ASP A 578 -20.53 0.15 -23.37
N ILE A 579 -19.66 -0.43 -24.11
CA ILE A 579 -19.73 -0.53 -25.56
C ILE A 579 -20.25 -1.91 -26.00
N SER A 580 -21.17 -1.96 -26.96
CA SER A 580 -21.50 -3.15 -27.73
C SER A 580 -21.51 -2.81 -29.21
N VAL A 581 -20.74 -3.51 -30.03
CA VAL A 581 -20.58 -3.21 -31.46
C VAL A 581 -20.98 -4.40 -32.31
N LEU A 582 -21.75 -4.17 -33.38
CA LEU A 582 -21.99 -5.13 -34.47
C LEU A 582 -21.49 -4.56 -35.79
N LYS A 583 -20.84 -5.40 -36.59
CA LYS A 583 -20.49 -5.09 -37.97
C LYS A 583 -21.52 -5.73 -38.91
N GLU A 584 -22.25 -4.95 -39.67
CA GLU A 584 -23.28 -5.38 -40.57
C GLU A 584 -22.99 -4.90 -42.01
N GLY A 585 -22.41 -5.76 -42.79
CA GLY A 585 -21.87 -5.39 -44.10
C GLY A 585 -20.77 -4.34 -43.92
N ASP A 586 -20.93 -3.17 -44.51
CA ASP A 586 -19.99 -2.06 -44.45
C ASP A 586 -20.29 -1.05 -43.35
N THR A 587 -21.16 -1.42 -42.39
CA THR A 587 -21.58 -0.50 -41.33
C THR A 587 -21.32 -1.11 -39.96
N TYR A 588 -20.65 -0.34 -39.08
CA TYR A 588 -20.56 -0.63 -37.68
C TYR A 588 -21.68 0.09 -36.95
N ARG A 589 -22.37 -0.63 -36.08
CA ARG A 589 -23.41 -0.09 -35.17
C ARG A 589 -22.97 -0.29 -33.75
N MET A 590 -22.89 0.80 -32.97
CA MET A 590 -22.47 0.78 -31.57
C MET A 590 -23.61 1.22 -30.67
N TRP A 591 -23.98 0.39 -29.72
CA TRP A 591 -24.83 0.75 -28.60
C TRP A 591 -23.96 1.11 -27.41
N VAL A 592 -24.22 2.29 -26.82
CA VAL A 592 -23.41 2.85 -25.71
C VAL A 592 -24.29 3.27 -24.57
N SER A 593 -23.80 3.21 -23.38
CA SER A 593 -24.42 3.84 -22.21
C SER A 593 -24.15 5.34 -22.23
N TRP A 594 -25.21 6.14 -22.33
CA TRP A 594 -25.13 7.60 -22.26
C TRP A 594 -25.53 8.08 -20.87
N ARG A 595 -24.56 8.20 -19.97
CA ARG A 595 -24.81 8.45 -18.54
C ARG A 595 -25.63 9.72 -18.25
N PRO A 596 -25.37 10.89 -18.89
CA PRO A 596 -26.21 12.09 -18.64
C PRO A 596 -27.69 11.91 -18.98
N LYS A 597 -28.04 10.82 -19.70
CA LYS A 597 -29.41 10.47 -20.10
C LYS A 597 -29.93 9.18 -19.44
N GLN A 598 -29.08 8.52 -18.63
CA GLN A 598 -29.40 7.24 -17.97
C GLN A 598 -29.95 6.20 -18.97
N SER A 599 -29.50 6.22 -20.23
CA SER A 599 -30.11 5.52 -21.35
C SER A 599 -29.08 4.86 -22.22
N VAL A 600 -29.48 3.86 -23.00
CA VAL A 600 -28.69 3.31 -24.10
C VAL A 600 -28.96 4.09 -25.38
N ALA A 601 -27.91 4.49 -26.05
CA ALA A 601 -27.97 5.20 -27.33
C ALA A 601 -27.22 4.41 -28.43
N LEU A 602 -27.60 4.66 -29.70
CA LEU A 602 -27.03 4.08 -30.91
C LEU A 602 -26.28 5.13 -31.69
N VAL A 603 -25.09 4.74 -32.20
CA VAL A 603 -24.35 5.46 -33.22
C VAL A 603 -23.88 4.49 -34.30
N GLU A 604 -23.59 5.03 -35.50
CA GLU A 604 -23.19 4.24 -36.66
C GLU A 604 -21.92 4.78 -37.28
N SER A 605 -21.11 3.91 -37.89
CA SER A 605 -19.83 4.23 -38.52
C SER A 605 -19.59 3.36 -39.75
N LYS A 606 -18.80 3.87 -40.72
CA LYS A 606 -18.33 3.10 -41.86
C LYS A 606 -16.96 2.48 -41.67
N ASP A 607 -16.18 2.99 -40.76
CA ASP A 607 -14.79 2.56 -40.53
C ASP A 607 -14.49 2.13 -39.09
N GLY A 608 -15.47 2.30 -38.17
CA GLY A 608 -15.30 1.99 -36.74
C GLY A 608 -14.52 3.07 -35.99
N LEU A 609 -14.12 4.15 -36.64
CA LEU A 609 -13.34 5.25 -36.08
C LEU A 609 -14.13 6.57 -36.02
N HIS A 610 -14.93 6.86 -37.04
CA HIS A 610 -15.74 8.07 -37.17
C HIS A 610 -17.21 7.72 -37.00
N TRP A 611 -17.85 8.22 -35.96
CA TRP A 611 -19.21 7.84 -35.55
C TRP A 611 -20.23 8.95 -35.81
N SER A 612 -21.47 8.56 -36.09
CA SER A 612 -22.57 9.48 -36.29
C SER A 612 -22.89 10.27 -35.02
N GLU A 613 -23.26 11.53 -35.17
CA GLU A 613 -23.53 12.45 -34.08
C GLU A 613 -24.85 13.25 -34.33
N PRO A 614 -25.62 13.52 -33.27
CA PRO A 614 -25.49 13.10 -31.87
C PRO A 614 -25.90 11.64 -31.68
N PRO A 615 -25.54 10.99 -30.53
CA PRO A 615 -26.06 9.66 -30.21
C PRO A 615 -27.59 9.65 -30.13
N LYS A 616 -28.23 8.61 -30.68
CA LYS A 616 -29.69 8.44 -30.70
C LYS A 616 -30.13 7.52 -29.57
N ILE A 617 -30.89 8.05 -28.58
CA ILE A 617 -31.44 7.22 -27.52
C ILE A 617 -32.38 6.17 -28.13
N VAL A 618 -32.17 4.89 -27.78
CA VAL A 618 -32.95 3.75 -28.27
C VAL A 618 -33.75 3.05 -27.17
N ILE A 619 -33.26 3.09 -25.90
CA ILE A 619 -33.99 2.59 -24.76
C ILE A 619 -33.59 3.39 -23.50
N GLY A 620 -34.55 3.82 -22.69
CA GLY A 620 -34.35 4.58 -21.47
C GLY A 620 -34.78 3.81 -20.21
N PRO A 621 -34.57 4.35 -19.00
CA PRO A 621 -34.95 3.74 -17.73
C PRO A 621 -36.49 3.65 -17.55
N ARG A 622 -36.93 2.77 -16.64
CA ARG A 622 -38.33 2.68 -16.15
C ARG A 622 -38.32 2.58 -14.65
N LYS A 623 -38.53 3.70 -13.98
CA LYS A 623 -38.48 3.79 -12.50
C LYS A 623 -39.66 3.06 -11.81
N GLU A 624 -40.79 2.93 -12.50
CA GLU A 624 -41.94 2.22 -12.00
C GLU A 624 -41.75 0.74 -11.76
N THR A 625 -40.69 0.15 -12.33
CA THR A 625 -40.36 -1.27 -12.13
C THR A 625 -39.55 -1.53 -10.86
N GLY A 626 -38.93 -0.49 -10.27
CA GLY A 626 -38.19 -0.55 -9.02
C GLY A 626 -36.80 -1.24 -9.11
N TRP A 627 -36.30 -1.54 -10.34
CA TRP A 627 -34.97 -2.17 -10.51
C TRP A 627 -34.12 -1.59 -11.65
N GLU A 628 -34.69 -0.73 -12.50
CA GLU A 628 -34.02 -0.14 -13.66
C GLU A 628 -34.17 1.41 -13.71
N ASP A 629 -33.90 2.08 -12.58
CA ASP A 629 -33.87 3.55 -12.47
C ASP A 629 -32.76 4.16 -13.31
N ASP A 630 -31.71 3.41 -13.55
CA ASP A 630 -30.64 3.65 -14.50
C ASP A 630 -30.40 2.36 -15.32
N ILE A 631 -30.24 2.48 -16.64
CA ILE A 631 -29.89 1.37 -17.49
C ILE A 631 -28.56 1.62 -18.22
N ASN A 632 -27.72 0.59 -18.24
CA ASN A 632 -26.39 0.69 -18.82
C ASN A 632 -25.88 -0.70 -19.23
N ARG A 633 -24.65 -0.77 -19.72
CA ARG A 633 -23.92 -2.00 -20.06
C ARG A 633 -24.70 -2.93 -20.99
N PRO A 634 -25.12 -2.44 -22.17
CA PRO A 634 -25.81 -3.28 -23.14
C PRO A 634 -24.84 -4.27 -23.78
N VAL A 635 -25.35 -5.47 -24.10
CA VAL A 635 -24.78 -6.35 -25.12
C VAL A 635 -25.87 -6.63 -26.15
N VAL A 636 -25.54 -6.50 -27.43
CA VAL A 636 -26.48 -6.68 -28.53
C VAL A 636 -26.03 -7.84 -29.43
N LEU A 637 -26.94 -8.78 -29.63
CA LEU A 637 -26.75 -9.92 -30.55
C LEU A 637 -27.77 -9.86 -31.66
N LYS A 638 -27.35 -10.07 -32.90
CA LYS A 638 -28.26 -10.18 -34.06
C LYS A 638 -28.48 -11.65 -34.45
N ARG A 639 -29.74 -12.01 -34.55
CA ARG A 639 -30.15 -13.34 -35.04
C ARG A 639 -31.15 -13.23 -36.21
N ARG A 640 -31.63 -14.36 -36.69
CA ARG A 640 -32.61 -14.41 -37.80
C ARG A 640 -33.95 -13.78 -37.44
N ASP A 641 -34.32 -13.81 -36.16
CA ASP A 641 -35.56 -13.31 -35.59
C ASP A 641 -35.46 -11.84 -35.12
N GLY A 642 -34.31 -11.16 -35.29
CA GLY A 642 -34.10 -9.77 -34.94
C GLY A 642 -32.89 -9.52 -34.04
N TYR A 643 -32.91 -8.43 -33.35
CA TYR A 643 -31.88 -8.02 -32.37
C TYR A 643 -32.34 -8.34 -30.96
N HIS A 644 -31.42 -8.83 -30.19
CA HIS A 644 -31.54 -9.17 -28.76
C HIS A 644 -30.58 -8.34 -27.97
N MET A 645 -31.07 -7.67 -26.92
CA MET A 645 -30.23 -6.88 -26.01
C MET A 645 -30.42 -7.37 -24.59
N TRP A 646 -29.31 -7.72 -23.93
CA TRP A 646 -29.26 -7.83 -22.48
C TRP A 646 -28.57 -6.58 -21.96
N TYR A 647 -29.03 -6.05 -20.84
CA TYR A 647 -28.52 -4.80 -20.26
C TYR A 647 -28.57 -4.86 -18.74
N THR A 648 -27.77 -4.03 -18.09
CA THR A 648 -27.80 -3.84 -16.63
C THR A 648 -28.86 -2.81 -16.26
N GLY A 649 -29.78 -3.16 -15.37
CA GLY A 649 -30.66 -2.23 -14.67
C GLY A 649 -30.17 -2.03 -13.24
N GLN A 650 -30.20 -0.79 -12.76
CA GLN A 650 -29.71 -0.41 -11.45
C GLN A 650 -30.77 0.41 -10.70
N SER A 651 -30.98 0.06 -9.43
CA SER A 651 -31.85 0.80 -8.49
C SER A 651 -31.42 0.51 -7.04
N GLU A 652 -31.47 1.51 -6.17
CA GLU A 652 -31.30 1.42 -4.71
C GLU A 652 -30.07 0.57 -4.26
N GLY A 653 -28.94 0.72 -4.93
CA GLY A 653 -27.73 -0.01 -4.59
C GLY A 653 -27.65 -1.44 -5.10
N HIS A 654 -28.61 -1.88 -5.92
CA HIS A 654 -28.66 -3.22 -6.52
C HIS A 654 -28.56 -3.15 -8.04
N SER A 655 -28.09 -4.24 -8.64
CA SER A 655 -28.03 -4.38 -10.10
C SER A 655 -28.47 -5.75 -10.55
N SER A 656 -29.23 -5.79 -11.66
CA SER A 656 -29.75 -7.01 -12.26
C SER A 656 -29.74 -6.91 -13.78
N ILE A 657 -29.90 -8.02 -14.49
CA ILE A 657 -29.84 -8.06 -15.94
C ILE A 657 -31.26 -8.10 -16.51
N GLY A 658 -31.56 -7.17 -17.44
CA GLY A 658 -32.77 -7.10 -18.23
C GLY A 658 -32.60 -7.63 -19.64
N TYR A 659 -33.73 -7.82 -20.34
CA TYR A 659 -33.76 -8.31 -21.70
C TYR A 659 -34.81 -7.58 -22.57
N ALA A 660 -34.38 -7.18 -23.77
CA ALA A 660 -35.24 -6.55 -24.76
C ALA A 660 -34.94 -7.10 -26.17
N THR A 661 -35.92 -7.01 -27.07
CA THR A 661 -35.81 -7.40 -28.48
C THR A 661 -36.15 -6.23 -29.38
N SER A 662 -35.63 -6.25 -30.62
CA SER A 662 -35.89 -5.23 -31.61
C SER A 662 -35.87 -5.84 -33.05
N PRO A 663 -36.78 -5.42 -33.93
CA PRO A 663 -36.71 -5.82 -35.32
C PRO A 663 -35.59 -5.13 -36.12
N ASP A 664 -35.13 -3.94 -35.66
CA ASP A 664 -34.25 -3.04 -36.41
C ASP A 664 -33.05 -2.54 -35.62
N GLY A 665 -32.93 -2.93 -34.31
CA GLY A 665 -31.87 -2.48 -33.41
C GLY A 665 -32.06 -1.03 -32.91
N VAL A 666 -33.18 -0.39 -33.25
CA VAL A 666 -33.51 0.98 -32.88
C VAL A 666 -34.75 1.04 -31.98
N GLN A 667 -35.80 0.31 -32.35
CA GLN A 667 -37.03 0.25 -31.56
C GLN A 667 -37.03 -1.00 -30.70
N TRP A 668 -36.80 -0.80 -29.38
CA TRP A 668 -36.64 -1.90 -28.43
C TRP A 668 -37.88 -2.13 -27.59
N LYS A 669 -38.25 -3.39 -27.45
CA LYS A 669 -39.37 -3.85 -26.60
C LYS A 669 -38.78 -4.73 -25.49
N ARG A 670 -38.96 -4.34 -24.23
CA ARG A 670 -38.69 -5.18 -23.06
C ARG A 670 -39.57 -6.42 -23.06
N ILE A 671 -39.00 -7.55 -22.68
CA ILE A 671 -39.72 -8.81 -22.66
C ILE A 671 -40.39 -9.05 -21.31
N SER A 672 -39.85 -8.45 -20.24
CA SER A 672 -40.38 -8.57 -18.87
C SER A 672 -40.30 -7.24 -18.14
N ASP A 673 -41.16 -7.06 -17.14
CA ASP A 673 -41.07 -5.97 -16.16
C ASP A 673 -40.15 -6.33 -14.98
N THR A 674 -39.73 -7.58 -14.90
CA THR A 674 -38.73 -8.06 -13.92
C THR A 674 -37.42 -8.44 -14.60
N PRO A 675 -36.29 -8.41 -13.87
CA PRO A 675 -35.00 -8.85 -14.43
C PRO A 675 -35.04 -10.33 -14.84
N VAL A 676 -34.27 -10.68 -15.88
CA VAL A 676 -34.11 -12.08 -16.34
C VAL A 676 -33.01 -12.81 -15.55
N LEU A 677 -32.10 -12.06 -14.87
CA LEU A 677 -31.08 -12.63 -14.01
C LEU A 677 -30.77 -11.64 -12.87
N SER A 678 -30.77 -12.13 -11.61
CA SER A 678 -30.50 -11.36 -10.42
C SER A 678 -29.54 -12.09 -9.48
N PRO A 679 -28.89 -11.37 -8.51
CA PRO A 679 -28.01 -12.00 -7.51
C PRO A 679 -28.78 -13.05 -6.70
N THR A 680 -28.22 -14.26 -6.60
CA THR A 680 -28.76 -15.37 -5.78
C THR A 680 -27.68 -16.13 -5.04
N GLU A 681 -26.41 -15.94 -5.45
CA GLU A 681 -25.27 -16.62 -4.86
C GLU A 681 -24.48 -15.67 -3.95
N PRO A 682 -23.84 -16.16 -2.87
CA PRO A 682 -23.13 -15.30 -1.93
C PRO A 682 -22.03 -14.42 -2.55
N TRP A 683 -21.33 -14.91 -3.58
CA TRP A 683 -20.26 -14.16 -4.26
C TRP A 683 -20.79 -13.01 -5.13
N GLU A 684 -22.07 -13.06 -5.52
CA GLU A 684 -22.72 -12.04 -6.35
C GLU A 684 -23.14 -10.81 -5.55
N LYS A 685 -23.12 -10.91 -4.22
CA LYS A 685 -23.45 -9.84 -3.25
C LYS A 685 -24.76 -9.12 -3.62
N VAL A 686 -24.65 -7.89 -4.14
CA VAL A 686 -25.78 -7.02 -4.48
C VAL A 686 -25.93 -6.78 -5.98
N ALA A 687 -25.03 -7.29 -6.82
CA ALA A 687 -24.99 -6.91 -8.22
C ALA A 687 -24.69 -8.07 -9.17
N LEU A 688 -25.50 -8.15 -10.24
CA LEU A 688 -25.13 -8.76 -11.51
C LEU A 688 -25.16 -7.70 -12.59
N MET A 689 -24.06 -7.56 -13.33
CA MET A 689 -23.90 -6.54 -14.37
C MET A 689 -22.96 -6.98 -15.49
N CYS A 690 -22.82 -6.11 -16.51
CA CYS A 690 -21.95 -6.32 -17.65
C CYS A 690 -22.17 -7.68 -18.32
N PRO A 691 -23.40 -8.00 -18.76
CA PRO A 691 -23.63 -9.23 -19.49
C PRO A 691 -22.85 -9.19 -20.81
N ASP A 692 -22.25 -10.31 -21.18
CA ASP A 692 -21.79 -10.59 -22.52
C ASP A 692 -22.40 -11.90 -23.00
N VAL A 693 -23.05 -11.91 -24.19
CA VAL A 693 -23.86 -13.03 -24.64
C VAL A 693 -23.52 -13.44 -26.08
N ILE A 694 -23.27 -14.71 -26.25
CA ILE A 694 -23.11 -15.32 -27.58
C ILE A 694 -24.16 -16.41 -27.82
N TRP A 695 -24.43 -16.72 -29.10
CA TRP A 695 -25.27 -17.82 -29.48
C TRP A 695 -24.43 -19.02 -29.91
N ASP A 696 -24.48 -20.11 -29.17
CA ASP A 696 -23.89 -21.37 -29.56
C ASP A 696 -24.84 -22.10 -30.52
N ALA A 697 -24.54 -21.98 -31.81
CA ALA A 697 -25.38 -22.58 -32.84
C ALA A 697 -25.34 -24.12 -32.82
N LYS A 698 -24.30 -24.75 -32.30
CA LYS A 698 -24.19 -26.22 -32.22
C LYS A 698 -25.03 -26.77 -31.08
N ALA A 699 -25.01 -26.09 -29.93
CA ALA A 699 -25.78 -26.49 -28.77
C ALA A 699 -27.23 -25.95 -28.79
N GLY A 700 -27.51 -24.93 -29.61
CA GLY A 700 -28.82 -24.29 -29.68
C GLY A 700 -29.17 -23.50 -28.42
N ILE A 701 -28.18 -22.89 -27.78
CA ILE A 701 -28.36 -22.15 -26.51
C ILE A 701 -27.62 -20.81 -26.55
N PHE A 702 -28.07 -19.88 -25.70
CA PHE A 702 -27.31 -18.68 -25.33
C PHE A 702 -26.33 -19.02 -24.23
N ARG A 703 -25.12 -18.46 -24.34
CA ARG A 703 -24.12 -18.47 -23.31
C ARG A 703 -23.88 -17.04 -22.83
N MET A 704 -23.89 -16.81 -21.52
CA MET A 704 -23.66 -15.50 -20.93
C MET A 704 -22.48 -15.57 -19.97
N TRP A 705 -21.57 -14.61 -20.08
CA TRP A 705 -20.63 -14.24 -19.04
C TRP A 705 -21.14 -12.94 -18.40
N TYR A 706 -21.09 -12.86 -17.08
CA TYR A 706 -21.59 -11.71 -16.33
C TYR A 706 -20.71 -11.41 -15.15
N SER A 707 -20.68 -10.18 -14.71
CA SER A 707 -19.92 -9.77 -13.52
C SER A 707 -20.80 -9.80 -12.28
N GLY A 708 -20.29 -10.39 -11.18
CA GLY A 708 -20.98 -10.47 -9.90
C GLY A 708 -20.15 -9.90 -8.77
N GLY A 709 -20.81 -9.27 -7.78
CA GLY A 709 -20.15 -8.70 -6.62
C GLY A 709 -20.79 -7.42 -6.11
N GLU A 710 -19.99 -6.37 -5.91
CA GLU A 710 -20.47 -5.05 -5.48
C GLU A 710 -21.15 -4.28 -6.61
N GLN A 711 -21.97 -3.29 -6.26
CA GLN A 711 -22.80 -2.56 -7.23
C GLN A 711 -21.97 -1.83 -8.29
N TYR A 712 -20.86 -1.24 -7.89
CA TYR A 712 -19.92 -0.59 -8.80
C TYR A 712 -18.66 -1.43 -8.87
N GLU A 713 -18.25 -1.80 -10.10
CA GLU A 713 -17.10 -2.62 -10.37
C GLU A 713 -17.12 -3.96 -9.59
N PRO A 714 -17.94 -4.91 -10.03
CA PRO A 714 -18.04 -6.26 -9.46
C PRO A 714 -16.72 -7.03 -9.40
N ASP A 715 -16.67 -8.10 -8.60
CA ASP A 715 -15.41 -8.71 -8.15
C ASP A 715 -14.88 -9.83 -9.06
N ALA A 716 -15.78 -10.49 -9.81
CA ALA A 716 -15.43 -11.67 -10.63
C ALA A 716 -16.44 -11.91 -11.74
N ILE A 717 -16.11 -12.81 -12.67
CA ILE A 717 -16.93 -13.16 -13.84
C ILE A 717 -17.57 -14.55 -13.63
N GLY A 718 -18.90 -14.60 -13.72
CA GLY A 718 -19.70 -15.81 -13.71
C GLY A 718 -20.14 -16.24 -15.10
N TYR A 719 -20.75 -17.40 -15.20
CA TYR A 719 -21.25 -18.00 -16.44
C TYR A 719 -22.65 -18.56 -16.25
N ALA A 720 -23.52 -18.37 -17.23
CA ALA A 720 -24.86 -18.95 -17.27
C ALA A 720 -25.25 -19.34 -18.71
N THR A 721 -26.24 -20.23 -18.83
CA THR A 721 -26.79 -20.67 -20.13
C THR A 721 -28.30 -20.51 -20.15
N SER A 722 -28.86 -20.30 -21.35
CA SER A 722 -30.29 -20.20 -21.54
C SER A 722 -30.72 -20.76 -22.92
N ALA A 723 -31.86 -21.42 -22.99
CA ALA A 723 -32.43 -21.88 -24.27
C ALA A 723 -33.20 -20.74 -24.97
N ASP A 724 -33.71 -19.77 -24.27
CA ASP A 724 -34.63 -18.74 -24.75
C ASP A 724 -34.18 -17.29 -24.51
N GLY A 725 -33.05 -17.10 -23.77
CA GLY A 725 -32.51 -15.78 -23.42
C GLY A 725 -33.21 -15.11 -22.24
N ILE A 726 -34.19 -15.79 -21.63
CA ILE A 726 -35.01 -15.28 -20.52
C ILE A 726 -34.74 -16.10 -19.25
N HIS A 727 -34.80 -17.42 -19.37
CA HIS A 727 -34.57 -18.35 -18.25
C HIS A 727 -33.13 -18.83 -18.26
N TRP A 728 -32.35 -18.33 -17.31
CA TRP A 728 -30.91 -18.57 -17.20
C TRP A 728 -30.58 -19.58 -16.11
N ILE A 729 -29.69 -20.52 -16.43
CA ILE A 729 -29.13 -21.51 -15.50
C ILE A 729 -27.69 -21.13 -15.22
N LYS A 730 -27.40 -20.69 -13.99
CA LYS A 730 -26.04 -20.36 -13.54
C LYS A 730 -25.20 -21.62 -13.42
N HIS A 731 -23.91 -21.49 -13.76
CA HIS A 731 -22.97 -22.60 -13.66
C HIS A 731 -22.65 -22.90 -12.20
N ALA A 732 -22.60 -24.20 -11.85
CA ALA A 732 -22.44 -24.64 -10.46
C ALA A 732 -21.10 -24.22 -9.82
N ASN A 733 -20.07 -24.02 -10.65
CA ASN A 733 -18.73 -23.63 -10.18
C ASN A 733 -18.43 -22.15 -10.43
N ASN A 734 -19.45 -21.30 -10.43
CA ASN A 734 -19.22 -19.84 -10.47
C ASN A 734 -18.52 -19.30 -9.23
N PRO A 735 -17.70 -18.23 -9.37
CA PRO A 735 -17.32 -17.57 -10.61
C PRO A 735 -16.26 -18.34 -11.41
N VAL A 736 -16.37 -18.29 -12.75
CA VAL A 736 -15.50 -19.02 -13.68
C VAL A 736 -14.18 -18.30 -14.00
N PHE A 737 -14.08 -17.00 -13.69
CA PHE A 737 -12.86 -16.23 -13.87
C PHE A 737 -12.70 -15.21 -12.74
N LYS A 738 -11.51 -15.21 -12.13
CA LYS A 738 -11.16 -14.37 -10.97
C LYS A 738 -9.82 -13.67 -11.21
N SER A 739 -9.55 -12.63 -10.41
CA SER A 739 -8.26 -11.94 -10.40
C SER A 739 -7.11 -12.91 -10.10
N ASP A 740 -5.95 -12.58 -10.65
CA ASP A 740 -4.69 -13.22 -10.31
C ASP A 740 -3.87 -12.27 -9.45
N ALA A 741 -3.79 -12.56 -8.15
CA ALA A 741 -3.05 -11.73 -7.21
C ALA A 741 -1.56 -11.61 -7.53
N SER A 742 -0.99 -12.57 -8.30
CA SER A 742 0.41 -12.55 -8.74
C SER A 742 0.65 -11.65 -9.95
N ALA A 743 -0.40 -11.38 -10.74
CA ALA A 743 -0.34 -10.51 -11.91
C ALA A 743 -0.56 -9.06 -11.53
N GLY A 744 0.35 -8.40 -10.87
CA GLY A 744 0.27 -7.06 -10.27
C GLY A 744 -0.81 -6.09 -10.80
N TRP A 745 -1.07 -6.06 -12.11
CA TRP A 745 -2.01 -5.16 -12.78
C TRP A 745 -3.50 -5.53 -12.61
N GLU A 746 -3.85 -6.79 -12.28
CA GLU A 746 -5.22 -7.28 -12.03
C GLU A 746 -5.41 -7.88 -10.64
N LYS A 747 -4.49 -7.61 -9.72
CA LYS A 747 -4.44 -8.24 -8.39
C LYS A 747 -5.66 -8.00 -7.51
N TYR A 748 -6.37 -6.89 -7.73
CA TYR A 748 -7.50 -6.50 -6.88
C TYR A 748 -8.78 -7.22 -7.25
N LYS A 749 -9.19 -7.14 -8.53
CA LYS A 749 -10.39 -7.79 -9.08
C LYS A 749 -10.37 -7.85 -10.59
N VAL A 750 -11.24 -8.68 -11.16
CA VAL A 750 -11.53 -8.72 -12.61
C VAL A 750 -13.03 -8.58 -12.81
N THR A 751 -13.42 -7.87 -13.85
CA THR A 751 -14.83 -7.60 -14.13
C THR A 751 -15.05 -7.34 -15.62
N ALA A 752 -16.28 -7.23 -16.04
CA ALA A 752 -16.75 -6.88 -17.38
C ALA A 752 -15.88 -7.45 -18.50
N CYS A 753 -16.39 -8.42 -19.20
CA CYS A 753 -15.68 -9.03 -20.33
C CYS A 753 -16.52 -8.98 -21.61
N GLN A 754 -15.82 -9.17 -22.71
CA GLN A 754 -16.41 -9.63 -23.97
C GLN A 754 -15.76 -10.94 -24.34
N VAL A 755 -16.54 -11.93 -24.75
CA VAL A 755 -16.05 -13.24 -25.19
C VAL A 755 -16.33 -13.44 -26.68
N VAL A 756 -15.30 -13.77 -27.43
CA VAL A 756 -15.36 -14.03 -28.86
C VAL A 756 -14.96 -15.48 -29.13
N GLU A 757 -15.75 -16.23 -29.90
CA GLU A 757 -15.34 -17.55 -30.39
C GLU A 757 -14.49 -17.38 -31.65
N ASP A 758 -13.23 -17.82 -31.60
CA ASP A 758 -12.27 -17.67 -32.67
C ASP A 758 -11.37 -18.92 -32.78
N GLU A 759 -11.34 -19.54 -33.98
CA GLU A 759 -10.55 -20.74 -34.29
C GLU A 759 -10.65 -21.88 -33.24
N GLY A 760 -11.84 -22.04 -32.66
CA GLY A 760 -12.13 -23.06 -31.66
C GLY A 760 -11.55 -22.76 -30.28
N TRP A 761 -11.28 -21.50 -30.02
CA TRP A 761 -11.01 -20.91 -28.70
C TRP A 761 -12.10 -19.90 -28.35
N TYR A 762 -12.36 -19.73 -27.06
CA TYR A 762 -13.07 -18.59 -26.52
C TYR A 762 -12.02 -17.59 -26.05
N LEU A 763 -12.00 -16.43 -26.69
CA LEU A 763 -11.13 -15.29 -26.34
C LEU A 763 -11.91 -14.34 -25.42
N MET A 764 -11.40 -14.05 -24.24
CA MET A 764 -12.01 -13.13 -23.27
C MET A 764 -11.16 -11.86 -23.17
N PHE A 765 -11.69 -10.74 -23.63
CA PHE A 765 -11.19 -9.41 -23.33
C PHE A 765 -11.85 -8.95 -22.04
N TYR A 766 -11.09 -8.58 -21.02
CA TYR A 766 -11.61 -8.32 -19.68
C TYR A 766 -10.93 -7.14 -19.00
N ILE A 767 -11.53 -6.65 -17.94
CA ILE A 767 -10.95 -5.60 -17.10
C ILE A 767 -10.23 -6.24 -15.92
N GLY A 768 -8.98 -5.86 -15.73
CA GLY A 768 -8.22 -6.11 -14.51
C GLY A 768 -8.02 -4.82 -13.73
N PHE A 769 -8.22 -4.87 -12.43
CA PHE A 769 -8.01 -3.77 -11.53
C PHE A 769 -6.77 -4.00 -10.68
N HIS A 770 -5.86 -3.04 -10.72
CA HIS A 770 -4.73 -2.98 -9.81
C HIS A 770 -5.18 -2.60 -8.39
N ASP A 771 -6.11 -1.65 -8.30
CA ASP A 771 -6.78 -1.16 -7.08
C ASP A 771 -8.19 -0.65 -7.42
N VAL A 772 -8.82 0.11 -6.55
CA VAL A 772 -10.20 0.59 -6.76
C VAL A 772 -10.37 1.55 -7.94
N ASP A 773 -9.32 2.26 -8.34
CA ASP A 773 -9.36 3.34 -9.32
C ASP A 773 -8.64 3.02 -10.62
N HIS A 774 -7.64 2.12 -10.61
CA HIS A 774 -6.77 1.86 -11.74
C HIS A 774 -7.14 0.56 -12.43
N ALA A 775 -7.74 0.69 -13.61
CA ALA A 775 -8.17 -0.42 -14.44
C ALA A 775 -7.41 -0.47 -15.78
N GLN A 776 -7.14 -1.69 -16.25
CA GLN A 776 -6.47 -1.98 -17.51
C GLN A 776 -7.16 -3.14 -18.21
N ILE A 777 -6.90 -3.32 -19.49
CA ILE A 777 -7.54 -4.36 -20.28
C ILE A 777 -6.60 -5.53 -20.48
N GLY A 778 -7.08 -6.73 -20.17
CA GLY A 778 -6.42 -7.99 -20.41
C GLY A 778 -7.12 -8.87 -21.43
N LEU A 779 -6.43 -9.91 -21.84
CA LEU A 779 -6.89 -10.92 -22.76
C LEU A 779 -6.58 -12.31 -22.19
N ALA A 780 -7.54 -13.23 -22.27
CA ALA A 780 -7.38 -14.64 -21.92
C ALA A 780 -8.07 -15.53 -22.95
N ARG A 781 -7.68 -16.81 -23.03
CA ARG A 781 -8.36 -17.80 -23.89
C ARG A 781 -8.69 -19.08 -23.13
N SER A 782 -9.76 -19.75 -23.53
CA SER A 782 -10.18 -21.05 -23.02
C SER A 782 -10.74 -21.93 -24.15
N LYS A 783 -10.65 -23.26 -24.02
CA LYS A 783 -11.23 -24.19 -24.98
C LYS A 783 -12.73 -24.41 -24.80
N ASP A 784 -13.25 -24.25 -23.63
CA ASP A 784 -14.65 -24.46 -23.29
C ASP A 784 -15.40 -23.15 -22.90
N GLY A 785 -14.66 -22.05 -22.75
CA GLY A 785 -15.19 -20.77 -22.31
C GLY A 785 -15.57 -20.71 -20.82
N ILE A 786 -15.24 -21.74 -20.05
CA ILE A 786 -15.65 -21.91 -18.66
C ILE A 786 -14.45 -22.14 -17.75
N SER A 787 -13.50 -23.00 -18.18
CA SER A 787 -12.39 -23.43 -17.33
C SER A 787 -11.04 -23.26 -18.04
N ASN A 788 -9.94 -23.44 -17.28
CA ASN A 788 -8.58 -23.43 -17.80
C ASN A 788 -8.24 -22.21 -18.67
N TRP A 789 -8.67 -21.04 -18.23
CA TRP A 789 -8.36 -19.79 -18.89
C TRP A 789 -6.86 -19.50 -18.87
N GLN A 790 -6.28 -19.33 -20.03
CA GLN A 790 -4.88 -18.96 -20.23
C GLN A 790 -4.80 -17.46 -20.50
N ARG A 791 -4.20 -16.72 -19.58
CA ARG A 791 -3.94 -15.28 -19.75
C ARG A 791 -2.89 -15.05 -20.83
N ASN A 792 -3.07 -13.97 -21.58
CA ASN A 792 -2.09 -13.59 -22.60
C ASN A 792 -0.80 -13.10 -21.92
N PRO A 793 0.39 -13.54 -22.36
CA PRO A 793 1.65 -13.11 -21.77
C PRO A 793 1.97 -11.63 -21.97
N ALA A 794 1.29 -10.94 -22.91
CA ALA A 794 1.44 -9.49 -23.12
C ALA A 794 0.48 -8.63 -22.30
N ASN A 795 -0.28 -9.24 -21.37
CA ASN A 795 -1.19 -8.47 -20.50
C ASN A 795 -0.44 -7.51 -19.56
N PRO A 796 -1.00 -6.31 -19.30
CA PRO A 796 -2.23 -5.77 -19.90
C PRO A 796 -2.02 -5.36 -21.36
N ILE A 797 -2.99 -5.69 -22.25
CA ILE A 797 -2.91 -5.38 -23.68
C ILE A 797 -3.22 -3.92 -24.01
N VAL A 798 -4.01 -3.23 -23.18
CA VAL A 798 -4.26 -1.78 -23.23
C VAL A 798 -4.23 -1.22 -21.82
N HIS A 799 -3.45 -0.17 -21.59
CA HIS A 799 -3.24 0.48 -20.30
C HIS A 799 -3.41 2.01 -20.40
N PRO A 800 -3.67 2.72 -19.30
CA PRO A 800 -3.72 4.17 -19.27
C PRO A 800 -2.42 4.84 -19.74
N ASP A 801 -2.53 6.01 -20.37
CA ASP A 801 -1.38 6.86 -20.72
C ASP A 801 -1.33 8.06 -19.77
N PRO A 802 -0.20 8.33 -19.10
CA PRO A 802 -0.12 9.31 -18.01
C PRO A 802 -0.55 10.74 -18.37
N ASP A 803 -0.40 11.14 -19.65
CA ASP A 803 -0.69 12.51 -20.10
C ASP A 803 -1.89 12.55 -21.07
N ALA A 804 -2.74 11.52 -21.10
CA ALA A 804 -3.82 11.39 -22.05
C ALA A 804 -5.22 11.48 -21.43
N TRP A 805 -6.23 11.49 -22.29
CA TRP A 805 -7.66 11.49 -21.95
C TRP A 805 -8.11 10.22 -21.17
N ASP A 806 -7.32 9.16 -21.17
CA ASP A 806 -7.55 7.90 -20.49
C ASP A 806 -6.55 7.65 -19.34
N HIS A 807 -6.06 8.75 -18.74
CA HIS A 807 -5.02 8.78 -17.69
C HIS A 807 -5.30 7.84 -16.50
N ASP A 808 -6.55 7.78 -16.01
CA ASP A 808 -6.85 7.07 -14.76
C ASP A 808 -7.20 5.59 -14.97
N ALA A 809 -7.84 5.26 -16.11
CA ALA A 809 -8.26 3.89 -16.37
C ALA A 809 -8.54 3.62 -17.85
N CYS A 810 -8.25 2.40 -18.30
CA CYS A 810 -8.73 1.80 -19.54
C CYS A 810 -9.58 0.57 -19.18
N TYR A 811 -10.86 0.54 -19.59
CA TYR A 811 -11.79 -0.50 -19.17
C TYR A 811 -12.93 -0.71 -20.18
N LYS A 812 -13.86 -1.69 -19.93
CA LYS A 812 -15.00 -2.04 -20.78
C LYS A 812 -14.60 -2.35 -22.23
N PRO A 813 -13.77 -3.36 -22.48
CA PRO A 813 -13.31 -3.71 -23.83
C PRO A 813 -14.43 -4.29 -24.68
N TYR A 814 -14.38 -4.00 -26.00
CA TYR A 814 -15.18 -4.67 -27.02
C TYR A 814 -14.37 -4.79 -28.31
N ALA A 815 -14.09 -6.02 -28.76
CA ALA A 815 -13.18 -6.28 -29.88
C ALA A 815 -13.87 -6.97 -31.07
N ILE A 816 -13.50 -6.57 -32.25
CA ILE A 816 -13.91 -7.22 -33.52
C ILE A 816 -12.70 -7.39 -34.45
N PHE A 817 -12.53 -8.57 -35.03
CA PHE A 817 -11.62 -8.80 -36.15
C PHE A 817 -12.32 -8.45 -37.45
N ASP A 818 -11.78 -7.48 -38.20
CA ASP A 818 -12.39 -7.01 -39.46
C ASP A 818 -12.01 -7.82 -40.71
N GLY A 819 -11.13 -8.82 -40.54
CA GLY A 819 -10.54 -9.63 -41.57
C GLY A 819 -9.08 -9.28 -41.88
N GLN A 820 -8.56 -8.17 -41.36
CA GLN A 820 -7.18 -7.73 -41.52
C GLN A 820 -6.53 -7.37 -40.17
N LYS A 821 -7.29 -6.78 -39.27
CA LYS A 821 -6.84 -6.29 -37.95
C LYS A 821 -7.96 -6.43 -36.94
N TRP A 822 -7.59 -6.46 -35.68
CA TRP A 822 -8.52 -6.29 -34.56
C TRP A 822 -8.74 -4.81 -34.31
N LEU A 823 -9.99 -4.43 -34.07
CA LEU A 823 -10.39 -3.15 -33.48
C LEU A 823 -10.91 -3.45 -32.08
N LEU A 824 -10.32 -2.86 -31.05
CA LEU A 824 -10.75 -2.97 -29.67
C LEU A 824 -11.18 -1.59 -29.19
N TRP A 825 -12.50 -1.37 -29.13
CA TRP A 825 -13.04 -0.18 -28.50
C TRP A 825 -13.00 -0.35 -26.99
N TYR A 826 -12.69 0.75 -26.30
CA TYR A 826 -12.55 0.75 -24.85
C TYR A 826 -12.98 2.09 -24.25
N ASN A 827 -13.33 2.06 -22.97
CA ASN A 827 -13.52 3.26 -22.19
C ASN A 827 -12.20 3.74 -21.59
N GLY A 828 -11.90 5.03 -21.76
CA GLY A 828 -10.85 5.72 -21.03
C GLY A 828 -11.46 6.72 -20.05
N ARG A 829 -10.87 6.85 -18.87
CA ARG A 829 -11.31 7.77 -17.83
C ARG A 829 -10.22 8.77 -17.46
N HIS A 830 -10.62 10.03 -17.31
CA HIS A 830 -9.82 11.08 -16.70
C HIS A 830 -10.69 11.90 -15.75
N GLY A 831 -10.42 11.84 -14.45
CA GLY A 831 -11.30 12.40 -13.42
C GLY A 831 -12.69 11.74 -13.44
N SER A 832 -13.72 12.56 -13.60
CA SER A 832 -15.12 12.11 -13.68
C SER A 832 -15.64 11.89 -15.11
N LEU A 833 -14.80 12.15 -16.12
CA LEU A 833 -15.22 12.03 -17.53
C LEU A 833 -14.75 10.71 -18.12
N GLU A 834 -15.70 9.95 -18.66
CA GLU A 834 -15.47 8.71 -19.38
C GLU A 834 -15.76 8.93 -20.88
N GLN A 835 -14.84 8.49 -21.73
CA GLN A 835 -14.92 8.63 -23.18
C GLN A 835 -14.54 7.31 -23.83
N ILE A 836 -14.84 7.16 -25.12
CA ILE A 836 -14.56 5.95 -25.88
C ILE A 836 -13.37 6.20 -26.82
N GLY A 837 -12.41 5.29 -26.77
CA GLY A 837 -11.30 5.19 -27.71
C GLY A 837 -11.24 3.84 -28.41
N VAL A 838 -10.28 3.67 -29.28
CA VAL A 838 -10.00 2.42 -29.98
C VAL A 838 -8.51 2.12 -30.00
N ALA A 839 -8.16 0.87 -29.77
CA ALA A 839 -6.84 0.32 -29.99
C ALA A 839 -6.89 -0.68 -31.18
N LEU A 840 -5.83 -0.74 -31.95
CA LEU A 840 -5.71 -1.54 -33.16
C LEU A 840 -4.61 -2.58 -32.98
N HIS A 841 -4.83 -3.79 -33.48
CA HIS A 841 -3.82 -4.85 -33.52
C HIS A 841 -3.72 -5.40 -34.92
N PRO A 842 -2.54 -5.36 -35.58
CA PRO A 842 -2.37 -5.85 -36.93
C PRO A 842 -2.38 -7.37 -36.99
N GLY A 843 -3.05 -7.94 -37.96
CA GLY A 843 -3.15 -9.39 -38.16
C GLY A 843 -4.11 -10.08 -37.19
N HIS A 844 -4.20 -11.38 -37.32
CA HIS A 844 -5.12 -12.22 -36.56
C HIS A 844 -4.51 -12.79 -35.28
N ASP A 845 -3.20 -13.10 -35.32
CA ASP A 845 -2.48 -13.72 -34.22
C ASP A 845 -2.31 -12.74 -33.02
N LEU A 846 -2.87 -13.08 -31.89
CA LEU A 846 -2.85 -12.28 -30.65
C LEU A 846 -1.70 -12.66 -29.70
N GLY A 847 -0.71 -13.43 -30.18
CA GLY A 847 0.52 -13.74 -29.43
C GLY A 847 0.38 -14.77 -28.30
N PHE A 848 -0.63 -15.63 -28.35
CA PHE A 848 -0.71 -16.75 -27.42
C PHE A 848 0.34 -17.84 -27.75
N PRO A 849 0.97 -18.47 -26.74
CA PRO A 849 1.90 -19.58 -26.97
C PRO A 849 1.23 -20.74 -27.73
N PRO A 850 1.93 -21.38 -28.69
CA PRO A 850 1.41 -22.57 -29.39
C PRO A 850 1.18 -23.70 -28.38
N THR A 851 0.05 -24.41 -28.55
CA THR A 851 -0.20 -25.61 -27.72
C THR A 851 0.57 -26.81 -28.24
N ALA A 852 0.84 -27.80 -27.40
CA ALA A 852 1.56 -29.03 -27.79
C ALA A 852 0.91 -29.82 -28.98
N ARG A 853 -0.34 -29.47 -29.38
CA ARG A 853 -1.03 -30.02 -30.54
C ARG A 853 -0.82 -29.20 -31.81
N ASP A 854 -0.36 -27.97 -31.71
CA ASP A 854 -0.15 -27.09 -32.88
C ASP A 854 1.26 -27.27 -33.48
N ALA A 855 2.13 -28.03 -32.84
CA ALA A 855 3.43 -28.42 -33.36
C ALA A 855 3.26 -29.42 -34.52
N LYS A 856 3.33 -28.95 -35.75
CA LYS A 856 3.49 -29.84 -36.91
C LYS A 856 4.71 -30.76 -36.70
N PRO A 857 4.62 -32.07 -36.91
CA PRO A 857 5.78 -32.94 -36.78
C PRO A 857 6.86 -32.48 -37.78
N SER A 858 8.06 -32.20 -37.24
CA SER A 858 9.21 -31.87 -38.10
C SER A 858 9.45 -32.99 -39.11
N PRO A 859 9.77 -32.70 -40.38
CA PRO A 859 10.11 -33.74 -41.34
C PRO A 859 11.34 -34.47 -40.83
N ARG A 860 11.23 -35.78 -40.62
CA ARG A 860 12.37 -36.66 -40.34
C ARG A 860 13.33 -36.54 -41.48
N SER A 861 14.51 -36.00 -41.26
CA SER A 861 15.64 -36.10 -42.16
C SER A 861 15.95 -37.59 -42.40
N ARG A 862 15.87 -38.03 -43.65
CA ARG A 862 16.45 -39.32 -44.09
C ARG A 862 17.95 -39.19 -44.30
#